data_ab0853b246f4d93c61f73c6a56645c3e
#
_entry.id   ab0853b246f4d93c61f73c6a56645c3e
#
_cell.length_a   1.000
_cell.length_b   1.000
_cell.length_c   1.000
_cell.angle_alpha   90.00
_cell.angle_beta   90.00
_cell.angle_gamma   90.00
#
_symmetry.space_group_name_H-M   'P 1'
#
loop_
_entity.id
_entity.type
_entity.pdbx_description
1 polymer ?
#
loop_
_entity_poly.entity_id
_entity_poly.type
_entity_poly.pdbx_seq_one_letter_code
_entity_poly.pdbx_strand_id
1 'polypeptide(L)'
;MSVTTQGLQLNIRQRAVRSAVELLSSMRFAIALLVVLSIASIVGTVLTQDDPYPNYVNQFGPFWADIFRSLSLYTVYSAWWFMTILGFLVVSISLCVIRNAPKMIADTKSWKDKVREGSLRAFHHKGEFVLEGGSREQTAATLGKLAQRLGYKFVTRETEGATLIAAKRGALAKIGYIFAHLAIVVICIGGLLDSNLPIKFQMWLFNKTPVQSNAVINDIPPEHRLSTANPTFRGYAWVPEGQYVSTAILNQPNGSLIQDLPFSIQLNKFIVDYYSTGMPKLFASDIVVIDHKTGKRVPARVEVNEPFEYDGVSIYQSSFQDGGSQMHMTAWPMAGASAKSFPFGGTIGNSAKLALPAGESVPGVDGQTIEFADFRAINVENISNGSGQTDVRGVAHQTLKEAFDERLGSGAKSSKPLDLHNVGPSVQYKVRNKDGQAREYNNYMLPVDVNGQRIFLAGMRENPDEPFRYLRIPADSGGTMKEWMLLRAAFEDPALRAQAAHRFAVRSVPDSNRELQQHLEDSALRVLTLFSGSDPSTQGAPKAQMGGFQAVAVFIDKSVPKDQQEKAAGLLLRMLEGATWDLWQLARTQAGEAVLTPDAQSARFIQDSINAVSDSFLYGSPVYLQLDSFKQVQASVFQVTRAPGKKVVYLGSLLLVLGIFSMFYVRERRLWFWLKDRSEANGKGVDVIMAMSTARRTLDFEKEFARTREAVSRALGKKPEATTGAGSGGTDRTP
;
A
#
# COMPACT_ATOMS: atom_id res chain seq x y z
N MET A 1 45.24 -18.57 -20.29
CA MET A 1 44.70 -18.22 -21.61
C MET A 1 43.83 -17.01 -21.49
N SER A 2 44.35 -15.85 -21.88
CA SER A 2 43.60 -14.61 -21.95
C SER A 2 42.49 -14.76 -23.00
N VAL A 3 41.22 -14.73 -22.52
CA VAL A 3 40.07 -14.69 -23.43
C VAL A 3 40.08 -13.31 -24.06
N THR A 4 40.50 -13.23 -25.32
CA THR A 4 40.38 -12.03 -26.15
C THR A 4 38.90 -11.64 -26.24
N THR A 5 38.53 -10.58 -25.61
CA THR A 5 37.21 -9.96 -25.62
C THR A 5 36.93 -9.17 -26.90
N GLN A 6 37.16 -9.76 -28.07
CA GLN A 6 36.74 -9.17 -29.33
C GLN A 6 35.29 -9.55 -29.61
N GLY A 7 34.35 -8.78 -29.01
CA GLY A 7 32.96 -8.72 -29.43
C GLY A 7 32.80 -8.05 -30.77
N LEU A 8 31.57 -8.05 -31.32
CA LEU A 8 31.21 -7.29 -32.52
C LEU A 8 31.93 -5.93 -32.51
N GLN A 9 32.89 -5.74 -33.40
CA GLN A 9 33.50 -4.45 -33.60
C GLN A 9 32.46 -3.60 -34.34
N LEU A 10 31.72 -2.81 -33.55
CA LEU A 10 30.90 -1.77 -34.12
C LEU A 10 31.82 -0.76 -34.77
N ASN A 11 31.72 -0.64 -36.10
CA ASN A 11 32.52 0.28 -36.89
C ASN A 11 31.95 1.71 -36.73
N ILE A 12 31.84 2.18 -35.47
CA ILE A 12 31.33 3.49 -35.14
C ILE A 12 32.53 4.46 -35.16
N ARG A 13 32.48 5.39 -36.10
CA ARG A 13 33.53 6.39 -36.38
C ARG A 13 33.70 7.41 -35.20
N GLN A 14 32.71 7.57 -34.32
CA GLN A 14 32.77 8.51 -33.18
C GLN A 14 33.20 7.79 -31.91
N ARG A 15 34.32 8.20 -31.32
CA ARG A 15 34.88 7.61 -30.08
C ARG A 15 33.92 7.65 -28.89
N ALA A 16 33.17 8.76 -28.71
CA ALA A 16 32.21 8.92 -27.62
C ALA A 16 31.07 7.90 -27.68
N VAL A 17 30.47 7.67 -28.87
CA VAL A 17 29.40 6.71 -29.06
C VAL A 17 29.88 5.28 -28.81
N ARG A 18 31.10 4.96 -29.24
CA ARG A 18 31.72 3.67 -28.97
C ARG A 18 31.91 3.42 -27.48
N SER A 19 32.45 4.38 -26.74
CA SER A 19 32.65 4.27 -25.31
C SER A 19 31.30 4.15 -24.55
N ALA A 20 30.26 4.88 -24.97
CA ALA A 20 28.92 4.76 -24.40
C ALA A 20 28.32 3.36 -24.63
N VAL A 21 28.43 2.80 -25.84
CA VAL A 21 27.96 1.44 -26.14
C VAL A 21 28.75 0.39 -25.36
N GLU A 22 30.06 0.55 -25.21
CA GLU A 22 30.91 -0.35 -24.42
C GLU A 22 30.52 -0.33 -22.95
N LEU A 23 30.21 0.84 -22.38
CA LEU A 23 29.72 1.00 -21.00
C LEU A 23 28.32 0.33 -20.84
N LEU A 24 27.36 0.71 -21.69
CA LEU A 24 26.00 0.18 -21.66
C LEU A 24 25.96 -1.35 -21.86
N SER A 25 26.86 -1.92 -22.67
CA SER A 25 26.93 -3.37 -22.87
C SER A 25 27.75 -4.10 -21.82
N SER A 26 28.19 -3.43 -20.74
CA SER A 26 29.00 -4.04 -19.71
C SER A 26 28.14 -4.77 -18.67
N MET A 27 28.55 -5.98 -18.28
CA MET A 27 27.87 -6.75 -17.20
C MET A 27 27.87 -6.01 -15.86
N ARG A 28 28.93 -5.24 -15.57
CA ARG A 28 29.02 -4.47 -14.30
C ARG A 28 27.96 -3.40 -14.23
N PHE A 29 27.71 -2.70 -15.34
CA PHE A 29 26.67 -1.69 -15.43
C PHE A 29 25.27 -2.30 -15.25
N ALA A 30 24.97 -3.41 -15.93
CA ALA A 30 23.70 -4.12 -15.78
C ALA A 30 23.47 -4.60 -14.33
N ILE A 31 24.49 -5.13 -13.66
CA ILE A 31 24.41 -5.54 -12.24
C ILE A 31 24.13 -4.34 -11.34
N ALA A 32 24.79 -3.20 -11.54
CA ALA A 32 24.55 -1.99 -10.76
C ALA A 32 23.10 -1.51 -10.91
N LEU A 33 22.56 -1.50 -12.14
CA LEU A 33 21.16 -1.16 -12.39
C LEU A 33 20.19 -2.13 -11.69
N LEU A 34 20.49 -3.44 -11.74
CA LEU A 34 19.67 -4.45 -11.05
C LEU A 34 19.65 -4.26 -9.53
N VAL A 35 20.81 -3.93 -8.92
CA VAL A 35 20.90 -3.66 -7.48
C VAL A 35 20.06 -2.44 -7.11
N VAL A 36 20.20 -1.34 -7.84
CA VAL A 36 19.40 -0.12 -7.61
C VAL A 36 17.91 -0.41 -7.76
N LEU A 37 17.51 -1.14 -8.80
CA LEU A 37 16.13 -1.54 -9.06
C LEU A 37 15.58 -2.43 -7.92
N SER A 38 16.41 -3.34 -7.40
CA SER A 38 16.02 -4.21 -6.28
C SER A 38 15.77 -3.40 -5.01
N ILE A 39 16.64 -2.43 -4.68
CA ILE A 39 16.47 -1.53 -3.53
C ILE A 39 15.18 -0.71 -3.70
N ALA A 40 14.96 -0.12 -4.89
CA ALA A 40 13.74 0.61 -5.19
C ALA A 40 12.48 -0.25 -5.05
N SER A 41 12.54 -1.50 -5.48
CA SER A 41 11.42 -2.44 -5.37
C SER A 41 11.12 -2.82 -3.90
N ILE A 42 12.14 -2.93 -3.06
CA ILE A 42 11.94 -3.13 -1.61
C ILE A 42 11.18 -1.94 -1.02
N VAL A 43 11.61 -0.71 -1.32
CA VAL A 43 10.91 0.51 -0.87
C VAL A 43 9.47 0.53 -1.37
N GLY A 44 9.23 0.23 -2.66
CA GLY A 44 7.90 0.19 -3.25
C GLY A 44 6.99 -0.93 -2.71
N THR A 45 7.57 -1.96 -2.07
CA THR A 45 6.81 -3.03 -1.42
C THR A 45 6.46 -2.67 0.02
N VAL A 46 7.33 -1.94 0.71
CA VAL A 46 7.14 -1.53 2.11
C VAL A 46 6.17 -0.36 2.22
N LEU A 47 6.28 0.63 1.34
CA LEU A 47 5.36 1.77 1.29
C LEU A 47 4.10 1.39 0.51
N THR A 48 2.92 1.75 1.04
CA THR A 48 1.66 1.64 0.30
C THR A 48 1.78 2.46 -0.98
N GLN A 49 1.37 1.91 -2.11
CA GLN A 49 1.45 2.60 -3.39
C GLN A 49 0.09 3.12 -3.79
N ASP A 50 0.06 4.30 -4.43
CA ASP A 50 -1.14 4.94 -5.01
C ASP A 50 -2.25 5.29 -3.99
N ASP A 51 -1.91 5.47 -2.70
CA ASP A 51 -2.82 5.95 -1.67
C ASP A 51 -3.03 7.49 -1.77
N PRO A 52 -4.17 8.04 -1.31
CA PRO A 52 -4.35 9.47 -1.17
C PRO A 52 -3.29 10.11 -0.27
N TYR A 53 -2.76 11.27 -0.68
CA TYR A 53 -1.68 11.96 0.04
C TYR A 53 -1.97 12.24 1.54
N PRO A 54 -3.20 12.62 1.95
CA PRO A 54 -3.52 12.80 3.37
C PRO A 54 -3.25 11.56 4.24
N ASN A 55 -3.42 10.36 3.69
CA ASN A 55 -3.14 9.13 4.42
C ASN A 55 -1.66 9.01 4.79
N TYR A 56 -0.76 9.42 3.89
CA TYR A 56 0.68 9.44 4.17
C TYR A 56 1.06 10.52 5.18
N VAL A 57 0.41 11.69 5.13
CA VAL A 57 0.60 12.75 6.13
C VAL A 57 0.16 12.27 7.51
N ASN A 58 -0.97 11.59 7.59
CA ASN A 58 -1.48 11.02 8.83
C ASN A 58 -0.57 9.91 9.37
N GLN A 59 0.03 9.11 8.48
CA GLN A 59 0.86 7.96 8.87
C GLN A 59 2.29 8.35 9.26
N PHE A 60 2.93 9.24 8.49
CA PHE A 60 4.36 9.54 8.63
C PHE A 60 4.64 10.97 9.12
N GLY A 61 3.60 11.80 9.21
CA GLY A 61 3.72 13.24 9.46
C GLY A 61 4.08 14.04 8.20
N PRO A 62 3.84 15.37 8.20
CA PRO A 62 3.97 16.22 7.01
C PRO A 62 5.40 16.24 6.45
N PHE A 63 6.42 16.27 7.31
CA PHE A 63 7.82 16.33 6.90
C PHE A 63 8.26 15.12 6.07
N TRP A 64 8.00 13.90 6.56
CA TRP A 64 8.37 12.68 5.83
C TRP A 64 7.48 12.45 4.61
N ALA A 65 6.19 12.80 4.71
CA ALA A 65 5.27 12.71 3.59
C ALA A 65 5.73 13.55 2.40
N ASP A 66 6.21 14.78 2.63
CA ASP A 66 6.74 15.64 1.57
C ASP A 66 8.04 15.12 0.96
N ILE A 67 8.96 14.59 1.77
CA ILE A 67 10.19 13.98 1.27
C ILE A 67 9.87 12.79 0.37
N PHE A 68 9.01 11.87 0.81
CA PHE A 68 8.63 10.69 0.04
C PHE A 68 7.91 11.07 -1.25
N ARG A 69 7.06 12.10 -1.21
CA ARG A 69 6.40 12.67 -2.40
C ARG A 69 7.41 13.22 -3.40
N SER A 70 8.38 14.01 -2.95
CA SER A 70 9.42 14.61 -3.80
C SER A 70 10.26 13.56 -4.50
N LEU A 71 10.52 12.42 -3.85
CA LEU A 71 11.24 11.27 -4.39
C LEU A 71 10.32 10.30 -5.18
N SER A 72 9.02 10.60 -5.28
CA SER A 72 7.99 9.73 -5.91
C SER A 72 7.95 8.31 -5.31
N LEU A 73 8.18 8.18 -3.99
CA LEU A 73 8.19 6.87 -3.32
C LEU A 73 6.79 6.28 -3.12
N TYR A 74 5.73 7.08 -3.25
CA TYR A 74 4.33 6.63 -3.23
C TYR A 74 3.87 6.03 -4.55
N THR A 75 4.68 6.21 -5.61
CA THR A 75 4.41 5.71 -6.96
C THR A 75 5.69 5.19 -7.59
N VAL A 76 6.47 4.40 -6.84
CA VAL A 76 7.82 3.93 -7.24
C VAL A 76 7.80 3.30 -8.62
N TYR A 77 6.87 2.39 -8.88
CA TYR A 77 6.82 1.63 -10.13
C TYR A 77 6.41 2.46 -11.36
N SER A 78 5.84 3.66 -11.15
CA SER A 78 5.51 4.63 -12.21
C SER A 78 6.38 5.87 -12.20
N ALA A 79 7.33 5.98 -11.24
CA ALA A 79 8.28 7.07 -11.15
C ALA A 79 9.19 7.15 -12.39
N TRP A 80 9.45 8.36 -12.87
CA TRP A 80 10.25 8.58 -14.08
C TRP A 80 11.66 7.98 -13.99
N TRP A 81 12.29 8.08 -12.81
CA TRP A 81 13.63 7.54 -12.57
C TRP A 81 13.65 6.01 -12.59
N PHE A 82 12.61 5.35 -12.02
CA PHE A 82 12.47 3.89 -12.03
C PHE A 82 12.29 3.37 -13.45
N MET A 83 11.42 4.00 -14.24
CA MET A 83 11.19 3.67 -15.63
C MET A 83 12.44 3.88 -16.48
N THR A 84 13.21 4.94 -16.20
CA THR A 84 14.49 5.22 -16.89
C THR A 84 15.51 4.13 -16.59
N ILE A 85 15.67 3.73 -15.33
CA ILE A 85 16.57 2.63 -14.93
C ILE A 85 16.15 1.34 -15.61
N LEU A 86 14.86 1.02 -15.63
CA LEU A 86 14.32 -0.17 -16.28
C LEU A 86 14.57 -0.16 -17.79
N GLY A 87 14.38 1.00 -18.44
CA GLY A 87 14.71 1.20 -19.86
C GLY A 87 16.20 0.98 -20.16
N PHE A 88 17.09 1.58 -19.35
CA PHE A 88 18.54 1.35 -19.47
C PHE A 88 18.90 -0.11 -19.23
N LEU A 89 18.26 -0.79 -18.31
CA LEU A 89 18.48 -2.22 -18.06
C LEU A 89 18.12 -3.07 -19.28
N VAL A 90 16.95 -2.81 -19.89
CA VAL A 90 16.53 -3.49 -21.14
C VAL A 90 17.57 -3.31 -22.23
N VAL A 91 18.02 -2.06 -22.46
CA VAL A 91 19.04 -1.75 -23.47
C VAL A 91 20.37 -2.44 -23.14
N SER A 92 20.83 -2.33 -21.90
CA SER A 92 22.09 -2.89 -21.43
C SER A 92 22.16 -4.41 -21.60
N ILE A 93 21.13 -5.12 -21.14
CA ILE A 93 21.10 -6.59 -21.24
C ILE A 93 20.92 -7.02 -22.69
N SER A 94 20.08 -6.33 -23.48
CA SER A 94 19.91 -6.62 -24.91
C SER A 94 21.23 -6.51 -25.68
N LEU A 95 21.97 -5.42 -25.45
CA LEU A 95 23.31 -5.24 -26.06
C LEU A 95 24.29 -6.32 -25.58
N CYS A 96 24.24 -6.69 -24.32
CA CYS A 96 25.04 -7.77 -23.75
C CYS A 96 24.74 -9.12 -24.45
N VAL A 97 23.44 -9.44 -24.60
CA VAL A 97 23.01 -10.67 -25.29
C VAL A 97 23.44 -10.64 -26.75
N ILE A 98 23.17 -9.57 -27.50
CA ILE A 98 23.52 -9.42 -28.92
C ILE A 98 25.05 -9.59 -29.12
N ARG A 99 25.85 -9.06 -28.21
CA ARG A 99 27.31 -9.16 -28.26
C ARG A 99 27.84 -10.56 -27.96
N ASN A 100 27.25 -11.27 -27.00
CA ASN A 100 27.79 -12.55 -26.51
C ASN A 100 27.10 -13.79 -27.12
N ALA A 101 25.82 -13.72 -27.47
CA ALA A 101 25.06 -14.86 -27.99
C ALA A 101 25.69 -15.47 -29.27
N PRO A 102 26.12 -14.69 -30.30
CA PRO A 102 26.74 -15.27 -31.51
C PRO A 102 27.97 -16.11 -31.18
N LYS A 103 28.81 -15.65 -30.25
CA LYS A 103 30.03 -16.39 -29.84
C LYS A 103 29.67 -17.69 -29.11
N MET A 104 28.68 -17.64 -28.21
CA MET A 104 28.21 -18.80 -27.46
C MET A 104 27.58 -19.85 -28.39
N ILE A 105 26.79 -19.39 -29.37
CA ILE A 105 26.19 -20.27 -30.39
C ILE A 105 27.26 -20.89 -31.26
N ALA A 106 28.24 -20.09 -31.72
CA ALA A 106 29.36 -20.60 -32.52
C ALA A 106 30.19 -21.63 -31.73
N ASP A 107 30.48 -21.38 -30.46
CA ASP A 107 31.23 -22.33 -29.62
C ASP A 107 30.41 -23.60 -29.30
N THR A 108 29.06 -23.49 -29.17
CA THR A 108 28.18 -24.65 -29.07
C THR A 108 28.20 -25.53 -30.28
N LYS A 109 28.30 -24.93 -31.49
CA LYS A 109 28.40 -25.65 -32.77
C LYS A 109 29.81 -26.21 -32.99
N SER A 110 30.85 -25.57 -32.52
CA SER A 110 32.26 -25.94 -32.70
C SER A 110 32.59 -27.28 -32.08
N TRP A 111 33.27 -28.14 -32.86
CA TRP A 111 33.76 -29.43 -32.41
C TRP A 111 35.15 -29.35 -31.76
N LYS A 112 35.90 -28.25 -31.94
CA LYS A 112 37.31 -28.12 -31.56
C LYS A 112 38.16 -29.25 -32.12
N ASP A 113 37.93 -29.60 -33.40
CA ASP A 113 38.59 -30.69 -34.14
C ASP A 113 39.93 -30.28 -34.77
N LYS A 114 40.45 -29.08 -34.47
CA LYS A 114 41.74 -28.56 -34.94
C LYS A 114 42.79 -28.52 -33.81
N VAL A 115 42.72 -29.45 -32.87
CA VAL A 115 43.67 -29.53 -31.75
C VAL A 115 44.90 -30.32 -32.19
N ARG A 116 46.10 -29.85 -31.83
CA ARG A 116 47.37 -30.52 -32.11
C ARG A 116 47.75 -31.50 -31.02
N GLU A 117 48.53 -32.51 -31.31
CA GLU A 117 49.00 -33.51 -30.33
C GLU A 117 49.65 -32.88 -29.11
N GLY A 118 50.58 -31.95 -29.29
CA GLY A 118 51.25 -31.25 -28.19
C GLY A 118 50.30 -30.47 -27.27
N SER A 119 49.19 -29.98 -27.82
CA SER A 119 48.16 -29.33 -27.01
C SER A 119 47.40 -30.34 -26.14
N LEU A 120 47.10 -31.54 -26.63
CA LEU A 120 46.44 -32.59 -25.88
C LEU A 120 47.34 -33.14 -24.77
N ARG A 121 48.65 -33.29 -25.03
CA ARG A 121 49.63 -33.66 -24.02
C ARG A 121 49.80 -32.65 -22.89
N ALA A 122 49.46 -31.37 -23.12
CA ALA A 122 49.50 -30.32 -22.12
C ALA A 122 48.24 -30.28 -21.24
N PHE A 123 47.17 -31.07 -21.53
CA PHE A 123 45.99 -31.11 -20.68
C PHE A 123 46.28 -31.74 -19.31
N HIS A 124 45.74 -31.19 -18.26
CA HIS A 124 45.85 -31.77 -16.90
C HIS A 124 45.15 -33.14 -16.81
N HIS A 125 43.96 -33.26 -17.44
CA HIS A 125 43.17 -34.48 -17.48
C HIS A 125 43.46 -35.20 -18.80
N LYS A 126 44.55 -36.01 -18.80
CA LYS A 126 44.98 -36.82 -19.93
C LYS A 126 45.24 -38.27 -19.52
N GLY A 127 45.15 -39.17 -20.48
CA GLY A 127 45.56 -40.55 -20.36
C GLY A 127 46.29 -40.97 -21.64
N GLU A 128 47.37 -41.70 -21.52
CA GLU A 128 48.14 -42.22 -22.65
C GLU A 128 48.05 -43.76 -22.62
N PHE A 129 47.73 -44.36 -23.76
CA PHE A 129 47.55 -45.79 -23.93
C PHE A 129 48.37 -46.25 -25.16
N VAL A 130 48.96 -47.38 -25.06
CA VAL A 130 49.69 -48.03 -26.15
C VAL A 130 48.97 -49.32 -26.51
N LEU A 131 48.53 -49.49 -27.73
CA LEU A 131 47.90 -50.71 -28.22
C LEU A 131 48.89 -51.47 -29.15
N GLU A 132 49.23 -52.69 -28.78
CA GLU A 132 50.09 -53.54 -29.59
C GLU A 132 49.24 -54.36 -30.56
N GLY A 133 49.56 -54.32 -31.87
CA GLY A 133 48.91 -55.15 -32.88
C GLY A 133 47.56 -54.74 -33.43
N GLY A 134 47.05 -53.50 -33.08
CA GLY A 134 45.75 -52.98 -33.58
C GLY A 134 45.91 -52.08 -34.84
N SER A 135 44.86 -52.00 -35.68
CA SER A 135 44.84 -50.98 -36.72
C SER A 135 44.23 -49.67 -36.14
N ARG A 136 44.73 -48.51 -36.60
CA ARG A 136 44.27 -47.19 -36.24
C ARG A 136 42.79 -47.03 -36.51
N GLU A 137 42.27 -47.53 -37.59
CA GLU A 137 40.84 -47.43 -38.01
C GLU A 137 39.94 -48.24 -37.08
N GLN A 138 40.32 -49.47 -36.73
CA GLN A 138 39.57 -50.31 -35.81
C GLN A 138 39.52 -49.70 -34.40
N THR A 139 40.67 -49.16 -33.97
CA THR A 139 40.79 -48.46 -32.68
C THR A 139 39.94 -47.21 -32.64
N ALA A 140 39.94 -46.43 -33.71
CA ALA A 140 39.09 -45.24 -33.84
C ALA A 140 37.59 -45.60 -33.81
N ALA A 141 37.18 -46.64 -34.52
CA ALA A 141 35.80 -47.12 -34.50
C ALA A 141 35.36 -47.59 -33.10
N THR A 142 36.25 -48.27 -32.38
CA THR A 142 35.98 -48.74 -30.98
C THR A 142 35.82 -47.55 -30.03
N LEU A 143 36.72 -46.59 -30.08
CA LEU A 143 36.67 -45.39 -29.23
C LEU A 143 35.50 -44.45 -29.58
N GLY A 144 35.13 -44.35 -30.87
CA GLY A 144 33.95 -43.63 -31.32
C GLY A 144 32.67 -44.25 -30.76
N LYS A 145 32.52 -45.58 -30.83
CA LYS A 145 31.38 -46.30 -30.23
C LYS A 145 31.37 -46.15 -28.69
N LEU A 146 32.52 -46.15 -28.03
CA LEU A 146 32.62 -45.90 -26.58
C LEU A 146 32.17 -44.48 -26.24
N ALA A 147 32.64 -43.47 -26.99
CA ALA A 147 32.20 -42.07 -26.78
C ALA A 147 30.68 -41.95 -26.91
N GLN A 148 30.07 -42.62 -27.91
CA GLN A 148 28.64 -42.62 -28.12
C GLN A 148 27.88 -43.30 -26.95
N ARG A 149 28.37 -44.45 -26.45
CA ARG A 149 27.80 -45.11 -25.27
C ARG A 149 27.87 -44.24 -23.98
N LEU A 150 28.92 -43.42 -23.88
CA LEU A 150 29.07 -42.44 -22.79
C LEU A 150 28.23 -41.16 -23.01
N GLY A 151 27.36 -41.12 -24.05
CA GLY A 151 26.46 -40.02 -24.35
C GLY A 151 27.14 -38.83 -25.08
N TYR A 152 28.31 -39.00 -25.61
CA TYR A 152 28.99 -37.98 -26.41
C TYR A 152 28.55 -38.08 -27.88
N LYS A 153 28.36 -36.92 -28.52
CA LYS A 153 28.37 -36.78 -29.98
C LYS A 153 29.79 -36.52 -30.41
N PHE A 154 30.28 -37.12 -31.51
CA PHE A 154 31.67 -36.99 -31.98
C PHE A 154 31.77 -36.78 -33.47
N VAL A 155 32.90 -36.25 -33.87
CA VAL A 155 33.38 -36.19 -35.28
C VAL A 155 34.77 -36.75 -35.32
N THR A 156 35.11 -37.41 -36.43
CA THR A 156 36.42 -37.93 -36.69
C THR A 156 37.10 -37.05 -37.76
N ARG A 157 38.35 -36.71 -37.54
CA ARG A 157 39.16 -35.95 -38.49
C ARG A 157 40.47 -36.70 -38.75
N GLU A 158 40.75 -37.01 -39.98
CA GLU A 158 42.03 -37.57 -40.46
C GLU A 158 43.03 -36.41 -40.61
N THR A 159 44.24 -36.65 -40.16
CA THR A 159 45.40 -35.76 -40.33
C THR A 159 46.58 -36.62 -40.78
N GLU A 160 47.59 -36.08 -41.46
CA GLU A 160 48.76 -36.82 -41.91
C GLU A 160 49.34 -37.66 -40.76
N GLY A 161 49.18 -39.00 -40.86
CA GLY A 161 49.71 -39.97 -39.92
C GLY A 161 48.94 -40.09 -38.58
N ALA A 162 47.79 -39.44 -38.41
CA ALA A 162 47.00 -39.51 -37.16
C ALA A 162 45.51 -39.34 -37.41
N THR A 163 44.67 -39.89 -36.49
CA THR A 163 43.21 -39.72 -36.44
C THR A 163 42.80 -39.02 -35.16
N LEU A 164 42.12 -37.90 -35.29
CA LEU A 164 41.53 -37.18 -34.12
C LEU A 164 40.04 -37.46 -34.03
N ILE A 165 39.59 -37.96 -32.88
CA ILE A 165 38.18 -38.00 -32.53
C ILE A 165 37.91 -36.87 -31.57
N ALA A 166 37.05 -35.90 -31.97
CA ALA A 166 36.61 -34.81 -31.11
C ALA A 166 35.16 -35.03 -30.70
N ALA A 167 34.93 -35.23 -29.41
CA ALA A 167 33.63 -35.56 -28.84
C ALA A 167 33.16 -34.48 -27.88
N LYS A 168 31.83 -34.20 -27.84
CA LYS A 168 31.21 -33.24 -26.94
C LYS A 168 29.89 -33.74 -26.39
N ARG A 169 29.60 -33.33 -25.12
CA ARG A 169 28.33 -33.58 -24.44
C ARG A 169 27.93 -32.34 -23.69
N GLY A 170 26.61 -32.09 -23.54
CA GLY A 170 26.11 -30.97 -22.74
C GLY A 170 26.37 -29.57 -23.33
N ALA A 171 26.57 -29.47 -24.66
CA ALA A 171 26.84 -28.19 -25.33
C ALA A 171 25.74 -27.15 -25.18
N LEU A 172 24.49 -27.58 -24.82
CA LEU A 172 23.35 -26.71 -24.53
C LEU A 172 23.50 -25.87 -23.27
N ALA A 173 24.44 -26.14 -22.38
CA ALA A 173 24.67 -25.33 -21.17
C ALA A 173 24.88 -23.85 -21.47
N LYS A 174 25.50 -23.51 -22.62
CA LYS A 174 25.73 -22.12 -23.04
C LYS A 174 24.46 -21.42 -23.51
N ILE A 175 23.46 -22.17 -23.99
CA ILE A 175 22.14 -21.63 -24.35
C ILE A 175 21.40 -21.19 -23.10
N GLY A 176 21.62 -21.86 -21.95
CA GLY A 176 21.06 -21.45 -20.65
C GLY A 176 21.41 -20.01 -20.28
N TYR A 177 22.64 -19.57 -20.55
CA TYR A 177 23.04 -18.17 -20.37
C TYR A 177 22.19 -17.21 -21.22
N ILE A 178 21.99 -17.56 -22.51
CA ILE A 178 21.18 -16.75 -23.42
C ILE A 178 19.73 -16.67 -22.94
N PHE A 179 19.14 -17.81 -22.51
CA PHE A 179 17.78 -17.84 -22.00
C PHE A 179 17.63 -17.03 -20.72
N ALA A 180 18.55 -17.15 -19.76
CA ALA A 180 18.48 -16.39 -18.51
C ALA A 180 18.57 -14.88 -18.75
N HIS A 181 19.44 -14.41 -19.64
CA HIS A 181 19.56 -12.98 -19.94
C HIS A 181 18.41 -12.45 -20.80
N LEU A 182 17.98 -13.22 -21.80
CA LEU A 182 16.80 -12.87 -22.61
C LEU A 182 15.53 -12.82 -21.74
N ALA A 183 15.42 -13.74 -20.77
CA ALA A 183 14.32 -13.76 -19.81
C ALA A 183 14.19 -12.44 -19.06
N ILE A 184 15.28 -11.87 -18.57
CA ILE A 184 15.27 -10.57 -17.87
C ILE A 184 14.75 -9.46 -18.80
N VAL A 185 15.21 -9.44 -20.05
CA VAL A 185 14.72 -8.47 -21.05
C VAL A 185 13.21 -8.63 -21.27
N VAL A 186 12.73 -9.86 -21.43
CA VAL A 186 11.31 -10.17 -21.65
C VAL A 186 10.48 -9.76 -20.42
N ILE A 187 10.94 -10.06 -19.20
CA ILE A 187 10.28 -9.65 -17.96
C ILE A 187 10.20 -8.12 -17.87
N CYS A 188 11.30 -7.42 -18.13
CA CYS A 188 11.34 -5.96 -18.08
C CYS A 188 10.41 -5.33 -19.14
N ILE A 189 10.36 -5.87 -20.36
CA ILE A 189 9.42 -5.42 -21.40
C ILE A 189 7.97 -5.65 -20.93
N GLY A 190 7.67 -6.81 -20.35
CA GLY A 190 6.35 -7.09 -19.79
C GLY A 190 5.96 -6.08 -18.68
N GLY A 191 6.89 -5.75 -17.79
CA GLY A 191 6.69 -4.72 -16.77
C GLY A 191 6.46 -3.32 -17.35
N LEU A 192 7.20 -2.94 -18.40
CA LEU A 192 6.99 -1.66 -19.09
C LEU A 192 5.63 -1.61 -19.80
N LEU A 193 5.17 -2.71 -20.36
CA LEU A 193 3.85 -2.79 -21.02
C LEU A 193 2.70 -2.61 -20.01
N ASP A 194 2.85 -3.13 -18.79
CA ASP A 194 1.83 -3.02 -17.73
C ASP A 194 2.00 -1.77 -16.85
N SER A 195 3.01 -0.95 -17.14
CA SER A 195 3.25 0.30 -16.45
C SER A 195 2.33 1.43 -16.95
N ASN A 196 2.44 2.61 -16.33
CA ASN A 196 1.73 3.82 -16.78
C ASN A 196 2.32 4.42 -18.09
N LEU A 197 3.39 3.83 -18.62
CA LEU A 197 4.07 4.34 -19.83
C LEU A 197 3.17 4.35 -21.07
N PRO A 198 2.41 3.27 -21.38
CA PRO A 198 1.51 3.28 -22.54
C PRO A 198 0.40 4.33 -22.43
N ILE A 199 -0.08 4.62 -21.22
CA ILE A 199 -1.08 5.69 -20.98
C ILE A 199 -0.45 7.06 -21.23
N LYS A 200 0.75 7.31 -20.68
CA LYS A 200 1.49 8.57 -20.91
C LYS A 200 1.78 8.78 -22.41
N PHE A 201 2.11 7.71 -23.13
CA PHE A 201 2.31 7.76 -24.56
C PHE A 201 1.02 8.12 -25.31
N GLN A 202 -0.13 7.55 -24.92
CA GLN A 202 -1.43 7.90 -25.49
C GLN A 202 -1.81 9.36 -25.17
N MET A 203 -1.54 9.83 -23.94
CA MET A 203 -1.76 11.23 -23.57
C MET A 203 -0.96 12.18 -24.48
N TRP A 204 0.30 11.85 -24.72
CA TRP A 204 1.16 12.65 -25.59
C TRP A 204 0.74 12.57 -27.07
N LEU A 205 0.46 11.36 -27.59
CA LEU A 205 0.16 11.15 -29.01
C LEU A 205 -1.23 11.66 -29.41
N PHE A 206 -2.24 11.46 -28.54
CA PHE A 206 -3.64 11.80 -28.82
C PHE A 206 -4.12 13.03 -28.06
N ASN A 207 -3.19 13.78 -27.47
CA ASN A 207 -3.46 15.00 -26.69
C ASN A 207 -4.53 14.81 -25.61
N LYS A 208 -4.48 13.67 -24.89
CA LYS A 208 -5.39 13.37 -23.79
C LYS A 208 -4.94 14.07 -22.53
N THR A 209 -5.87 14.71 -21.82
CA THR A 209 -5.62 15.47 -20.59
C THR A 209 -6.47 14.96 -19.44
N PRO A 210 -5.93 14.88 -18.19
CA PRO A 210 -6.71 14.49 -17.03
C PRO A 210 -7.74 15.57 -16.64
N VAL A 211 -8.90 15.14 -16.14
CA VAL A 211 -9.92 16.02 -15.52
C VAL A 211 -9.43 16.39 -14.12
N GLN A 212 -9.47 17.68 -13.79
CA GLN A 212 -9.03 18.24 -12.50
C GLN A 212 -10.19 18.56 -11.54
N SER A 213 -11.44 18.52 -12.02
CA SER A 213 -12.63 18.89 -11.26
C SER A 213 -13.56 17.71 -11.04
N ASN A 214 -14.40 17.81 -10.01
CA ASN A 214 -15.53 16.89 -9.81
C ASN A 214 -16.56 17.14 -10.93
N ALA A 215 -16.58 16.24 -11.90
CA ALA A 215 -17.52 16.29 -13.03
C ALA A 215 -18.34 14.98 -13.07
N VAL A 216 -19.55 15.07 -13.59
CA VAL A 216 -20.38 13.88 -13.85
C VAL A 216 -19.73 13.08 -14.98
N ILE A 217 -19.46 11.80 -14.75
CA ILE A 217 -18.71 10.95 -15.70
C ILE A 217 -19.31 10.96 -17.11
N ASN A 218 -20.63 11.03 -17.22
CA ASN A 218 -21.32 11.04 -18.51
C ASN A 218 -21.10 12.34 -19.31
N ASP A 219 -20.80 13.44 -18.64
CA ASP A 219 -20.62 14.77 -19.25
C ASP A 219 -19.15 15.06 -19.58
N ILE A 220 -18.24 14.11 -19.25
CA ILE A 220 -16.80 14.28 -19.48
C ILE A 220 -16.49 14.13 -20.97
N PRO A 221 -15.84 15.17 -21.58
CA PRO A 221 -15.50 15.18 -22.99
C PRO A 221 -14.53 14.06 -23.41
N PRO A 222 -14.52 13.69 -24.72
CA PRO A 222 -13.67 12.62 -25.25
C PRO A 222 -12.17 12.81 -25.04
N GLU A 223 -11.68 14.05 -24.89
CA GLU A 223 -10.27 14.36 -24.60
C GLU A 223 -9.77 13.85 -23.27
N HIS A 224 -10.69 13.58 -22.34
CA HIS A 224 -10.40 13.02 -21.01
C HIS A 224 -10.71 11.53 -20.92
N ARG A 225 -11.08 10.90 -22.04
CA ARG A 225 -11.49 9.49 -22.09
C ARG A 225 -10.53 8.66 -22.91
N LEU A 226 -10.28 7.43 -22.45
CA LEU A 226 -9.55 6.39 -23.16
C LEU A 226 -10.55 5.35 -23.68
N SER A 227 -10.36 4.93 -24.92
CA SER A 227 -11.28 4.01 -25.59
C SER A 227 -11.16 2.58 -25.06
N THR A 228 -12.14 1.74 -25.36
CA THR A 228 -12.14 0.29 -25.06
C THR A 228 -10.99 -0.47 -25.72
N ALA A 229 -10.35 0.11 -26.74
CA ALA A 229 -9.19 -0.46 -27.44
C ALA A 229 -7.86 -0.24 -26.68
N ASN A 230 -7.87 0.50 -25.57
CA ASN A 230 -6.66 0.69 -24.77
C ASN A 230 -6.06 -0.66 -24.35
N PRO A 231 -4.79 -0.95 -24.72
CA PRO A 231 -4.20 -2.27 -24.50
C PRO A 231 -3.88 -2.55 -23.03
N THR A 232 -3.64 -1.51 -22.23
CA THR A 232 -3.27 -1.63 -20.83
C THR A 232 -3.84 -0.49 -20.01
N PHE A 233 -4.41 -0.81 -18.86
CA PHE A 233 -4.88 0.17 -17.88
C PHE A 233 -5.05 -0.49 -16.50
N ARG A 234 -5.02 0.35 -15.48
CA ARG A 234 -5.44 0.05 -14.12
C ARG A 234 -6.27 1.21 -13.62
N GLY A 235 -7.52 0.95 -13.30
CA GLY A 235 -8.45 1.97 -12.81
C GLY A 235 -9.38 1.42 -11.75
N TYR A 236 -10.17 2.31 -11.17
CA TYR A 236 -11.15 1.98 -10.16
C TYR A 236 -12.57 2.23 -10.70
N ALA A 237 -13.45 1.28 -10.43
CA ALA A 237 -14.87 1.38 -10.75
C ALA A 237 -15.66 1.30 -9.45
N TRP A 238 -16.36 2.37 -9.09
CA TRP A 238 -17.25 2.43 -7.95
C TRP A 238 -18.66 2.08 -8.39
N VAL A 239 -19.26 1.04 -7.81
CA VAL A 239 -20.56 0.49 -8.22
C VAL A 239 -21.46 0.29 -7.01
N PRO A 240 -22.53 1.08 -6.85
CA PRO A 240 -23.54 0.86 -5.81
C PRO A 240 -24.37 -0.39 -6.10
N GLU A 241 -24.90 -1.00 -5.02
CA GLU A 241 -25.84 -2.11 -5.15
C GLU A 241 -27.07 -1.73 -6.02
N GLY A 242 -27.41 -2.62 -6.92
CA GLY A 242 -28.50 -2.44 -7.88
C GLY A 242 -28.14 -1.58 -9.10
N GLN A 243 -26.97 -0.94 -9.12
CA GLN A 243 -26.53 -0.10 -10.23
C GLN A 243 -25.46 -0.78 -11.10
N TYR A 244 -25.14 -0.15 -12.23
CA TYR A 244 -24.09 -0.62 -13.13
C TYR A 244 -23.17 0.55 -13.56
N VAL A 245 -21.94 0.22 -13.91
CA VAL A 245 -20.96 1.15 -14.44
C VAL A 245 -20.26 0.54 -15.66
N SER A 246 -19.95 1.36 -16.65
CA SER A 246 -19.25 0.97 -17.90
C SER A 246 -17.88 1.66 -18.05
N THR A 247 -17.40 2.28 -17.00
CA THR A 247 -16.15 3.05 -17.00
C THR A 247 -15.33 2.77 -15.76
N ALA A 248 -14.02 3.00 -15.87
CA ALA A 248 -13.10 3.00 -14.72
C ALA A 248 -12.33 4.33 -14.66
N ILE A 249 -12.05 4.80 -13.46
CA ILE A 249 -11.31 6.04 -13.20
C ILE A 249 -9.83 5.67 -13.06
N LEU A 250 -8.98 6.28 -13.87
CA LEU A 250 -7.53 6.14 -13.83
C LEU A 250 -6.93 7.39 -13.18
N ASN A 251 -6.45 7.24 -11.96
CA ASN A 251 -5.80 8.34 -11.26
C ASN A 251 -4.46 8.69 -11.91
N GLN A 252 -4.25 9.97 -12.14
CA GLN A 252 -3.01 10.55 -12.66
C GLN A 252 -2.53 11.64 -11.69
N PRO A 253 -1.24 12.02 -11.68
CA PRO A 253 -0.73 13.03 -10.76
C PRO A 253 -1.46 14.38 -10.81
N ASN A 254 -2.04 14.71 -11.98
CA ASN A 254 -2.72 15.99 -12.22
C ASN A 254 -4.23 15.84 -12.46
N GLY A 255 -4.88 14.81 -11.92
CA GLY A 255 -6.31 14.57 -12.09
C GLY A 255 -6.63 13.12 -12.46
N SER A 256 -7.73 12.88 -13.16
CA SER A 256 -8.19 11.55 -13.53
C SER A 256 -8.52 11.42 -15.00
N LEU A 257 -8.24 10.28 -15.60
CA LEU A 257 -8.72 9.90 -16.93
C LEU A 257 -9.84 8.87 -16.78
N ILE A 258 -10.79 8.90 -17.71
CA ILE A 258 -11.88 7.93 -17.75
C ILE A 258 -11.55 6.85 -18.79
N GLN A 259 -11.55 5.59 -18.37
CA GLN A 259 -11.39 4.43 -19.22
C GLN A 259 -12.75 3.82 -19.53
N ASP A 260 -13.12 3.79 -20.80
CA ASP A 260 -14.32 3.09 -21.25
C ASP A 260 -14.09 1.58 -21.24
N LEU A 261 -15.02 0.81 -20.66
CA LEU A 261 -14.96 -0.64 -20.62
C LEU A 261 -15.79 -1.28 -21.78
N PRO A 262 -15.37 -2.43 -22.32
CA PRO A 262 -16.15 -3.13 -23.37
C PRO A 262 -17.41 -3.80 -22.83
N PHE A 263 -17.65 -3.71 -21.53
CA PHE A 263 -18.80 -4.26 -20.82
C PHE A 263 -19.20 -3.36 -19.65
N SER A 264 -20.40 -3.57 -19.13
CA SER A 264 -20.84 -2.95 -17.87
C SER A 264 -20.72 -3.95 -16.72
N ILE A 265 -20.37 -3.44 -15.53
CA ILE A 265 -20.34 -4.19 -14.28
C ILE A 265 -21.57 -3.77 -13.49
N GLN A 266 -22.51 -4.67 -13.27
CA GLN A 266 -23.67 -4.47 -12.40
C GLN A 266 -23.38 -5.14 -11.06
N LEU A 267 -23.53 -4.42 -9.94
CA LEU A 267 -23.46 -5.00 -8.61
C LEU A 267 -24.85 -5.40 -8.14
N ASN A 268 -25.07 -6.67 -7.92
CA ASN A 268 -26.31 -7.17 -7.33
C ASN A 268 -26.29 -7.04 -5.82
N LYS A 269 -25.20 -7.50 -5.18
CA LYS A 269 -25.04 -7.49 -3.73
C LYS A 269 -23.57 -7.44 -3.34
N PHE A 270 -23.25 -6.61 -2.37
CA PHE A 270 -22.00 -6.66 -1.65
C PHE A 270 -22.15 -7.49 -0.38
N ILE A 271 -21.18 -8.34 -0.08
CA ILE A 271 -21.21 -9.27 1.04
C ILE A 271 -19.96 -9.00 1.89
N VAL A 272 -20.19 -8.73 3.17
CA VAL A 272 -19.13 -8.60 4.14
C VAL A 272 -19.43 -9.49 5.34
N ASP A 273 -18.50 -10.36 5.69
CA ASP A 273 -18.55 -11.13 6.94
C ASP A 273 -17.54 -10.53 7.92
N TYR A 274 -17.90 -10.55 9.19
CA TYR A 274 -17.07 -10.00 10.25
C TYR A 274 -16.66 -11.08 11.25
N TYR A 275 -15.48 -10.93 11.83
CA TYR A 275 -15.11 -11.66 13.04
C TYR A 275 -15.92 -11.13 14.24
N SER A 276 -15.94 -11.87 15.35
CA SER A 276 -16.56 -11.43 16.61
C SER A 276 -15.99 -10.12 17.16
N THR A 277 -14.77 -9.77 16.76
CA THR A 277 -14.10 -8.50 17.08
C THR A 277 -14.59 -7.31 16.25
N GLY A 278 -15.48 -7.52 15.26
CA GLY A 278 -15.90 -6.48 14.31
C GLY A 278 -14.94 -6.25 13.13
N MET A 279 -13.80 -6.95 13.10
CA MET A 279 -12.90 -6.90 11.95
C MET A 279 -13.48 -7.64 10.75
N PRO A 280 -13.37 -7.10 9.53
CA PRO A 280 -13.81 -7.79 8.33
C PRO A 280 -13.07 -9.11 8.13
N LYS A 281 -13.82 -10.16 7.83
CA LYS A 281 -13.32 -11.50 7.54
C LYS A 281 -13.33 -11.81 6.03
N LEU A 282 -14.38 -11.40 5.35
CA LEU A 282 -14.60 -11.64 3.93
C LEU A 282 -15.18 -10.38 3.28
N PHE A 283 -14.69 -10.06 2.10
CA PHE A 283 -15.33 -9.13 1.18
C PHE A 283 -15.60 -9.84 -0.14
N ALA A 284 -16.84 -9.86 -0.55
CA ALA A 284 -17.28 -10.46 -1.80
C ALA A 284 -18.34 -9.59 -2.48
N SER A 285 -18.41 -9.67 -3.80
CA SER A 285 -19.39 -8.96 -4.62
C SER A 285 -20.02 -9.92 -5.62
N ASP A 286 -21.34 -10.06 -5.55
CA ASP A 286 -22.10 -10.75 -6.59
C ASP A 286 -22.40 -9.75 -7.71
N ILE A 287 -21.77 -9.96 -8.87
CA ILE A 287 -21.85 -9.07 -10.02
C ILE A 287 -22.49 -9.74 -11.24
N VAL A 288 -22.97 -8.92 -12.18
CA VAL A 288 -23.31 -9.35 -13.53
C VAL A 288 -22.52 -8.50 -14.52
N VAL A 289 -21.67 -9.15 -15.31
CA VAL A 289 -20.99 -8.50 -16.42
C VAL A 289 -21.90 -8.54 -17.66
N ILE A 290 -22.14 -7.37 -18.26
CA ILE A 290 -23.01 -7.19 -19.42
C ILE A 290 -22.15 -6.76 -20.61
N ASP A 291 -21.94 -7.66 -21.55
CA ASP A 291 -21.14 -7.43 -22.75
C ASP A 291 -21.85 -6.43 -23.70
N HIS A 292 -21.17 -5.38 -24.11
CA HIS A 292 -21.77 -4.32 -24.97
C HIS A 292 -21.98 -4.78 -26.41
N LYS A 293 -21.19 -5.75 -26.90
CA LYS A 293 -21.28 -6.21 -28.30
C LYS A 293 -22.37 -7.27 -28.47
N THR A 294 -22.51 -8.15 -27.50
CA THR A 294 -23.39 -9.31 -27.60
C THR A 294 -24.65 -9.19 -26.76
N GLY A 295 -24.68 -8.28 -25.79
CA GLY A 295 -25.73 -8.18 -24.78
C GLY A 295 -25.72 -9.33 -23.77
N LYS A 296 -24.74 -10.23 -23.82
CA LYS A 296 -24.64 -11.38 -22.93
C LYS A 296 -24.46 -10.94 -21.48
N ARG A 297 -25.26 -11.50 -20.59
CA ARG A 297 -25.18 -11.29 -19.14
C ARG A 297 -24.47 -12.48 -18.50
N VAL A 298 -23.35 -12.22 -17.83
CA VAL A 298 -22.53 -13.24 -17.19
C VAL A 298 -22.52 -12.98 -15.69
N PRO A 299 -23.22 -13.77 -14.87
CA PRO A 299 -23.12 -13.66 -13.42
C PRO A 299 -21.75 -14.16 -12.95
N ALA A 300 -21.19 -13.48 -11.99
CA ALA A 300 -19.92 -13.83 -11.39
C ALA A 300 -19.85 -13.35 -9.93
N ARG A 301 -18.97 -13.96 -9.16
CA ARG A 301 -18.62 -13.54 -7.82
C ARG A 301 -17.17 -13.11 -7.80
N VAL A 302 -16.89 -11.95 -7.21
CA VAL A 302 -15.55 -11.41 -7.04
C VAL A 302 -15.25 -11.33 -5.56
N GLU A 303 -14.16 -11.96 -5.13
CA GLU A 303 -13.70 -11.95 -3.75
C GLU A 303 -12.27 -11.37 -3.65
N VAL A 304 -11.84 -11.02 -2.45
CA VAL A 304 -10.45 -10.62 -2.23
C VAL A 304 -9.54 -11.80 -2.58
N ASN A 305 -8.56 -11.54 -3.45
CA ASN A 305 -7.64 -12.52 -4.05
C ASN A 305 -8.26 -13.51 -5.07
N GLU A 306 -9.56 -13.43 -5.34
CA GLU A 306 -10.24 -14.23 -6.37
C GLU A 306 -10.92 -13.31 -7.41
N PRO A 307 -10.12 -12.72 -8.34
CA PRO A 307 -10.65 -11.83 -9.37
C PRO A 307 -11.43 -12.59 -10.43
N PHE A 308 -12.41 -11.91 -11.01
CA PHE A 308 -13.11 -12.38 -12.21
C PHE A 308 -12.47 -11.79 -13.46
N GLU A 309 -12.24 -12.59 -14.49
CA GLU A 309 -11.67 -12.16 -15.76
C GLU A 309 -12.67 -12.26 -16.90
N TYR A 310 -12.87 -11.17 -17.65
CA TYR A 310 -13.73 -11.11 -18.82
C TYR A 310 -13.12 -10.24 -19.92
N ASP A 311 -13.08 -10.73 -21.15
CA ASP A 311 -12.51 -10.06 -22.35
C ASP A 311 -11.09 -9.50 -22.10
N GLY A 312 -10.25 -10.24 -21.37
CA GLY A 312 -8.87 -9.84 -21.04
C GLY A 312 -8.78 -8.71 -20.02
N VAL A 313 -9.87 -8.38 -19.35
CA VAL A 313 -9.95 -7.43 -18.24
C VAL A 313 -10.21 -8.20 -16.95
N SER A 314 -9.36 -8.01 -15.96
CA SER A 314 -9.52 -8.60 -14.63
C SER A 314 -10.19 -7.59 -13.69
N ILE A 315 -11.21 -8.06 -12.97
CA ILE A 315 -11.99 -7.31 -11.99
C ILE A 315 -11.62 -7.83 -10.61
N TYR A 316 -11.01 -7.01 -9.78
CA TYR A 316 -10.59 -7.34 -8.41
C TYR A 316 -11.48 -6.62 -7.41
N GLN A 317 -11.84 -7.27 -6.30
CA GLN A 317 -12.40 -6.61 -5.13
C GLN A 317 -11.29 -5.81 -4.46
N SER A 318 -11.38 -4.48 -4.48
CA SER A 318 -10.36 -3.58 -3.91
C SER A 318 -10.76 -3.07 -2.52
N SER A 319 -11.93 -2.42 -2.46
CA SER A 319 -12.48 -1.87 -1.22
C SER A 319 -13.99 -1.78 -1.34
N PHE A 320 -14.63 -1.21 -0.34
CA PHE A 320 -16.04 -0.85 -0.40
C PHE A 320 -16.23 0.55 0.16
N GLN A 321 -17.32 1.18 -0.20
CA GLN A 321 -17.73 2.50 0.24
C GLN A 321 -19.24 2.53 0.40
N ASP A 322 -19.75 3.63 0.91
CA ASP A 322 -21.18 3.88 0.89
C ASP A 322 -21.68 4.09 -0.55
N GLY A 323 -22.82 3.51 -0.86
CA GLY A 323 -23.45 3.55 -2.20
C GLY A 323 -24.60 4.56 -2.31
N GLY A 324 -24.76 5.45 -1.35
CA GLY A 324 -25.87 6.37 -1.25
C GLY A 324 -26.87 5.97 -0.18
N SER A 325 -26.38 5.60 0.99
CA SER A 325 -27.20 5.26 2.16
C SER A 325 -28.09 6.43 2.58
N GLN A 326 -29.32 6.10 2.98
CA GLN A 326 -30.29 7.08 3.46
C GLN A 326 -30.15 7.23 4.97
N MET A 327 -29.94 8.47 5.42
CA MET A 327 -29.76 8.84 6.82
C MET A 327 -31.01 9.46 7.37
N HIS A 328 -31.49 8.98 8.50
CA HIS A 328 -32.53 9.62 9.30
C HIS A 328 -31.87 10.12 10.59
N MET A 329 -31.99 11.41 10.83
CA MET A 329 -31.26 12.12 11.88
C MET A 329 -32.18 13.00 12.70
N THR A 330 -31.79 13.25 13.94
CA THR A 330 -32.31 14.32 14.79
C THR A 330 -31.29 15.46 14.82
N ALA A 331 -31.71 16.63 14.40
CA ALA A 331 -30.92 17.85 14.49
C ALA A 331 -31.18 18.54 15.82
N TRP A 332 -30.14 18.76 16.60
CA TRP A 332 -30.15 19.45 17.86
C TRP A 332 -29.53 20.83 17.74
N PRO A 333 -30.21 21.92 18.18
CA PRO A 333 -29.61 23.24 18.17
C PRO A 333 -28.37 23.33 19.06
N MET A 334 -27.27 23.89 18.51
CA MET A 334 -26.03 24.15 19.25
C MET A 334 -25.84 25.63 19.60
N ALA A 335 -26.82 26.47 19.25
CA ALA A 335 -26.87 27.89 19.58
C ALA A 335 -28.28 28.31 19.95
N GLY A 336 -28.40 29.35 20.77
CA GLY A 336 -29.67 29.86 21.28
C GLY A 336 -30.27 29.04 22.44
N ALA A 337 -31.29 29.60 23.09
CA ALA A 337 -31.90 29.02 24.30
C ALA A 337 -32.89 27.87 24.04
N SER A 338 -33.02 27.39 22.82
CA SER A 338 -33.88 26.25 22.49
C SER A 338 -33.10 24.93 22.58
N ALA A 339 -33.72 23.95 23.27
CA ALA A 339 -33.28 22.57 23.25
C ALA A 339 -34.15 21.67 22.36
N LYS A 340 -35.10 22.25 21.59
CA LYS A 340 -36.06 21.51 20.80
C LYS A 340 -35.39 20.97 19.54
N SER A 341 -35.30 19.67 19.44
CA SER A 341 -34.77 18.98 18.26
C SER A 341 -35.80 18.93 17.12
N PHE A 342 -35.33 18.71 15.92
CA PHE A 342 -36.17 18.53 14.75
C PHE A 342 -35.62 17.42 13.83
N PRO A 343 -36.51 16.74 13.08
CA PRO A 343 -36.06 15.69 12.16
C PRO A 343 -35.29 16.29 11.00
N PHE A 344 -34.22 15.62 10.60
CA PHE A 344 -33.42 15.94 9.44
C PHE A 344 -32.98 14.65 8.75
N GLY A 345 -32.68 14.70 7.46
CA GLY A 345 -32.21 13.53 6.77
C GLY A 345 -31.57 13.87 5.43
N GLY A 346 -30.89 12.91 4.87
CA GLY A 346 -30.26 13.03 3.58
C GLY A 346 -29.72 11.72 3.07
N THR A 347 -29.07 11.79 1.92
CA THR A 347 -28.47 10.63 1.28
C THR A 347 -26.99 10.89 1.14
N ILE A 348 -26.16 9.91 1.47
CA ILE A 348 -24.70 10.01 1.30
C ILE A 348 -24.36 10.29 -0.16
N GLY A 349 -23.43 11.21 -0.37
CA GLY A 349 -23.05 11.74 -1.69
C GLY A 349 -23.89 12.92 -2.17
N ASN A 350 -24.99 13.27 -1.46
CA ASN A 350 -25.84 14.39 -1.81
C ASN A 350 -25.75 15.51 -0.76
N SER A 351 -26.32 16.66 -1.11
CA SER A 351 -26.45 17.82 -0.23
C SER A 351 -27.91 18.09 0.11
N ALA A 352 -28.15 18.54 1.32
CA ALA A 352 -29.45 18.99 1.78
C ALA A 352 -29.33 20.37 2.43
N LYS A 353 -30.29 21.27 2.15
CA LYS A 353 -30.36 22.56 2.83
C LYS A 353 -30.89 22.35 4.24
N LEU A 354 -30.22 22.94 5.22
CA LEU A 354 -30.69 22.92 6.60
C LEU A 354 -31.88 23.90 6.74
N ALA A 355 -33.06 23.32 6.83
CA ALA A 355 -34.32 24.08 7.00
C ALA A 355 -34.88 23.82 8.38
N LEU A 356 -35.21 24.91 9.10
CA LEU A 356 -35.86 24.84 10.41
C LEU A 356 -37.36 24.62 10.24
N PRO A 357 -38.02 23.95 11.17
CA PRO A 357 -39.48 23.91 11.23
C PRO A 357 -40.07 25.30 11.34
N ALA A 358 -41.32 25.48 10.84
CA ALA A 358 -42.01 26.77 10.88
C ALA A 358 -42.14 27.30 12.33
N GLY A 359 -41.70 28.55 12.53
CA GLY A 359 -41.71 29.21 13.85
C GLY A 359 -40.50 28.93 14.76
N GLU A 360 -39.54 28.10 14.31
CA GLU A 360 -38.29 27.90 15.04
C GLU A 360 -37.19 28.82 14.45
N SER A 361 -36.33 29.33 15.33
CA SER A 361 -35.15 30.10 14.98
C SER A 361 -33.93 29.60 15.72
N VAL A 362 -32.89 29.23 15.00
CA VAL A 362 -31.59 28.84 15.57
C VAL A 362 -30.52 29.76 14.96
N PRO A 363 -29.79 30.51 15.79
CA PRO A 363 -28.75 31.41 15.27
C PRO A 363 -27.72 30.68 14.39
N GLY A 364 -27.42 31.21 13.22
CA GLY A 364 -26.41 30.69 12.31
C GLY A 364 -26.85 29.54 11.39
N VAL A 365 -28.12 29.09 11.43
CA VAL A 365 -28.64 28.00 10.57
C VAL A 365 -28.98 28.50 9.15
N ASP A 366 -29.41 29.73 9.01
CA ASP A 366 -29.89 30.28 7.73
C ASP A 366 -28.86 30.18 6.61
N GLY A 367 -29.25 29.47 5.52
CA GLY A 367 -28.45 29.28 4.32
C GLY A 367 -27.29 28.31 4.46
N GLN A 368 -27.29 27.48 5.51
CA GLN A 368 -26.38 26.36 5.64
C GLN A 368 -26.80 25.20 4.73
N THR A 369 -25.82 24.56 4.13
CA THR A 369 -25.99 23.33 3.34
C THR A 369 -25.18 22.21 3.97
N ILE A 370 -25.81 21.07 4.18
CA ILE A 370 -25.19 19.85 4.68
C ILE A 370 -24.84 18.98 3.47
N GLU A 371 -23.56 18.69 3.27
CA GLU A 371 -23.08 17.75 2.26
C GLU A 371 -22.72 16.45 2.97
N PHE A 372 -23.47 15.36 2.74
CA PHE A 372 -23.21 14.07 3.32
C PHE A 372 -22.05 13.40 2.60
N ALA A 373 -20.92 13.19 3.28
CA ALA A 373 -19.65 12.76 2.67
C ALA A 373 -19.44 11.24 2.75
N ASP A 374 -19.63 10.64 3.94
CA ASP A 374 -19.36 9.22 4.17
C ASP A 374 -20.25 8.67 5.29
N PHE A 375 -20.50 7.36 5.22
CA PHE A 375 -21.19 6.62 6.27
C PHE A 375 -20.45 5.32 6.53
N ARG A 376 -20.19 5.04 7.81
CA ARG A 376 -19.58 3.80 8.26
C ARG A 376 -20.53 3.12 9.25
N ALA A 377 -21.05 1.96 8.89
CA ALA A 377 -21.91 1.17 9.76
C ALA A 377 -21.14 0.54 10.93
N ILE A 378 -19.84 0.31 10.77
CA ILE A 378 -18.96 -0.29 11.76
C ILE A 378 -17.68 0.54 11.87
N ASN A 379 -17.36 0.94 13.09
CA ASN A 379 -16.09 1.57 13.43
C ASN A 379 -15.40 0.72 14.50
N VAL A 380 -14.23 0.19 14.16
CA VAL A 380 -13.44 -0.63 15.07
C VAL A 380 -12.33 0.22 15.65
N GLU A 381 -12.41 0.46 16.96
CA GLU A 381 -11.42 1.22 17.70
C GLU A 381 -10.59 0.30 18.59
N ASN A 382 -9.29 0.61 18.69
CA ASN A 382 -8.41 -0.10 19.61
C ASN A 382 -8.49 0.56 21.01
N ILE A 383 -9.07 -0.15 21.96
CA ILE A 383 -9.27 0.33 23.33
C ILE A 383 -8.07 -0.02 24.22
N SER A 384 -7.17 -0.93 23.80
CA SER A 384 -5.97 -1.29 24.53
C SER A 384 -4.85 -0.26 24.32
N ASN A 385 -4.82 0.79 25.12
CA ASN A 385 -3.61 1.54 25.33
C ASN A 385 -2.83 0.95 26.49
N GLY A 386 -1.53 0.71 26.33
CA GLY A 386 -0.65 0.24 27.38
C GLY A 386 -0.57 1.15 28.62
N SER A 387 -1.34 2.24 28.66
CA SER A 387 -1.52 3.19 29.75
C SER A 387 -2.96 3.22 30.29
N GLY A 388 -3.89 2.41 29.76
CA GLY A 388 -5.30 2.46 30.15
C GLY A 388 -6.07 3.72 29.71
N GLN A 389 -5.46 4.57 28.88
CA GLN A 389 -6.10 5.75 28.31
C GLN A 389 -6.32 5.55 26.80
N THR A 390 -7.56 5.43 26.41
CA THR A 390 -7.98 5.48 25.00
C THR A 390 -7.95 6.93 24.53
N ASP A 391 -6.91 7.36 23.85
CA ASP A 391 -6.97 8.64 23.16
C ASP A 391 -7.62 8.45 21.79
N VAL A 392 -8.96 8.54 21.75
CA VAL A 392 -9.76 8.52 20.50
C VAL A 392 -9.43 9.75 19.61
N ARG A 393 -8.63 10.70 20.11
CA ARG A 393 -8.12 11.86 19.39
C ARG A 393 -6.77 11.57 18.70
N GLY A 394 -6.12 10.47 19.06
CA GLY A 394 -4.79 10.14 18.57
C GLY A 394 -4.83 9.64 17.13
N VAL A 395 -4.32 10.43 16.21
CA VAL A 395 -3.81 9.88 14.93
C VAL A 395 -2.64 8.98 15.28
N ALA A 396 -2.73 7.70 14.95
CA ALA A 396 -1.61 6.77 15.12
C ALA A 396 -0.49 7.20 14.19
N HIS A 397 0.47 7.96 14.71
CA HIS A 397 1.72 8.22 14.01
C HIS A 397 2.52 6.92 13.98
N GLN A 398 2.51 6.24 12.84
CA GLN A 398 3.36 5.08 12.64
C GLN A 398 4.80 5.55 12.38
N THR A 399 5.72 5.03 13.16
CA THR A 399 7.15 5.17 12.81
C THR A 399 7.47 4.36 11.56
N LEU A 400 8.51 4.74 10.81
CA LEU A 400 8.97 3.95 9.65
C LEU A 400 9.26 2.49 10.02
N LYS A 401 9.69 2.23 11.25
CA LYS A 401 9.92 0.88 11.78
C LYS A 401 8.61 0.12 11.95
N GLU A 402 7.57 0.73 12.49
CA GLU A 402 6.25 0.11 12.66
C GLU A 402 5.59 -0.19 11.32
N ALA A 403 5.68 0.74 10.34
CA ALA A 403 5.20 0.51 8.99
C ALA A 403 5.96 -0.63 8.27
N PHE A 404 7.24 -0.78 8.55
CA PHE A 404 8.06 -1.89 8.04
C PHE A 404 7.67 -3.21 8.71
N ASP A 405 7.52 -3.22 10.03
CA ASP A 405 7.18 -4.42 10.83
C ASP A 405 5.76 -4.93 10.49
N GLU A 406 4.81 -4.05 10.18
CA GLU A 406 3.46 -4.47 9.75
C GLU A 406 3.45 -5.22 8.41
N ARG A 407 4.45 -4.98 7.56
CA ARG A 407 4.53 -5.57 6.22
C ARG A 407 5.51 -6.71 6.10
N LEU A 408 6.35 -6.90 7.10
CA LEU A 408 7.06 -8.16 7.28
C LEU A 408 6.04 -9.24 7.68
N GLY A 409 6.06 -10.36 6.97
CA GLY A 409 5.10 -11.46 7.19
C GLY A 409 4.98 -11.88 8.66
N SER A 410 3.91 -12.59 8.98
CA SER A 410 3.43 -12.94 10.34
C SER A 410 4.49 -13.52 11.31
N GLY A 411 5.63 -14.01 10.81
CA GLY A 411 6.73 -14.52 11.64
C GLY A 411 7.63 -13.46 12.29
N ALA A 412 7.49 -12.17 11.91
CA ALA A 412 8.33 -11.08 12.41
C ALA A 412 7.56 -10.01 13.21
N LYS A 413 6.24 -10.16 13.35
CA LYS A 413 5.40 -9.21 14.09
C LYS A 413 5.55 -9.42 15.60
N SER A 414 5.98 -8.37 16.32
CA SER A 414 5.74 -8.28 17.74
C SER A 414 4.24 -7.98 17.94
N SER A 415 3.47 -8.97 18.36
CA SER A 415 2.04 -8.79 18.67
C SER A 415 1.89 -7.92 19.90
N LYS A 416 1.60 -6.62 19.72
CA LYS A 416 0.93 -5.85 20.79
C LYS A 416 -0.50 -6.40 20.87
N PRO A 417 -1.03 -6.72 22.05
CA PRO A 417 -2.42 -7.11 22.17
C PRO A 417 -3.30 -5.93 21.73
N LEU A 418 -4.08 -6.15 20.68
CA LEU A 418 -5.08 -5.20 20.19
C LEU A 418 -6.41 -5.59 20.81
N ASP A 419 -6.98 -4.70 21.63
CA ASP A 419 -8.33 -4.83 22.16
C ASP A 419 -9.28 -4.04 21.26
N LEU A 420 -9.79 -4.72 20.24
CA LEU A 420 -10.58 -4.12 19.17
C LEU A 420 -12.07 -4.24 19.47
N HIS A 421 -12.73 -3.10 19.58
CA HIS A 421 -14.18 -3.02 19.81
C HIS A 421 -14.88 -2.26 18.69
N ASN A 422 -16.05 -2.75 18.29
CA ASN A 422 -16.93 -2.00 17.42
C ASN A 422 -17.72 -0.98 18.26
N VAL A 423 -17.47 0.30 18.01
CA VAL A 423 -18.13 1.44 18.69
C VAL A 423 -19.38 1.94 17.98
N GLY A 424 -19.82 1.24 16.94
CA GLY A 424 -21.05 1.52 16.22
C GLY A 424 -20.90 2.41 14.99
N PRO A 425 -22.03 2.83 14.39
CA PRO A 425 -22.03 3.63 13.17
C PRO A 425 -21.53 5.06 13.37
N SER A 426 -20.97 5.66 12.32
CA SER A 426 -20.68 7.09 12.26
C SER A 426 -21.05 7.68 10.89
N VAL A 427 -21.36 8.97 10.88
CA VAL A 427 -21.66 9.74 9.68
C VAL A 427 -20.71 10.91 9.56
N GLN A 428 -20.14 11.09 8.37
CA GLN A 428 -19.28 12.20 8.02
C GLN A 428 -20.03 13.15 7.07
N TYR A 429 -20.02 14.43 7.40
CA TYR A 429 -20.69 15.45 6.60
C TYR A 429 -19.94 16.79 6.65
N LYS A 430 -20.20 17.65 5.67
CA LYS A 430 -19.67 19.02 5.63
C LYS A 430 -20.81 20.01 5.82
N VAL A 431 -20.60 20.99 6.66
CA VAL A 431 -21.50 22.14 6.81
C VAL A 431 -20.91 23.30 6.06
N ARG A 432 -21.57 23.70 5.00
CA ARG A 432 -21.16 24.82 4.13
C ARG A 432 -22.00 26.05 4.41
N ASN A 433 -21.35 27.17 4.69
CA ASN A 433 -22.01 28.45 4.89
C ASN A 433 -22.30 29.15 3.54
N LYS A 434 -23.00 30.32 3.61
CA LYS A 434 -23.32 31.13 2.43
C LYS A 434 -22.11 31.65 1.65
N ASP A 435 -20.95 31.79 2.33
CA ASP A 435 -19.70 32.28 1.74
C ASP A 435 -18.91 31.17 1.06
N GLY A 436 -19.43 29.93 1.05
CA GLY A 436 -18.79 28.77 0.47
C GLY A 436 -17.76 28.06 1.35
N GLN A 437 -17.48 28.60 2.56
CA GLN A 437 -16.59 27.92 3.50
C GLN A 437 -17.27 26.67 4.06
N ALA A 438 -16.52 25.59 4.17
CA ALA A 438 -17.03 24.34 4.71
C ALA A 438 -16.14 23.85 5.86
N ARG A 439 -16.79 23.30 6.90
CA ARG A 439 -16.16 22.51 7.95
C ARG A 439 -16.65 21.09 7.86
N GLU A 440 -15.80 20.17 8.23
CA GLU A 440 -16.11 18.75 8.15
C GLU A 440 -16.34 18.17 9.55
N TYR A 441 -17.39 17.35 9.67
CA TYR A 441 -17.86 16.76 10.91
C TYR A 441 -17.93 15.25 10.77
N ASN A 442 -17.67 14.54 11.89
CA ASN A 442 -17.79 13.08 11.99
C ASN A 442 -18.46 12.74 13.33
N ASN A 443 -19.72 12.36 13.27
CA ASN A 443 -20.51 12.08 14.47
C ASN A 443 -20.78 10.58 14.61
N TYR A 444 -20.51 10.04 15.81
CA TYR A 444 -20.87 8.68 16.16
C TYR A 444 -22.36 8.60 16.56
N MET A 445 -23.01 7.52 16.09
CA MET A 445 -24.43 7.29 16.36
C MET A 445 -24.70 6.95 17.83
N LEU A 446 -23.86 6.12 18.42
CA LEU A 446 -24.00 5.59 19.76
C LEU A 446 -23.00 6.23 20.72
N PRO A 447 -23.33 6.34 22.00
CA PRO A 447 -22.36 6.77 22.99
C PRO A 447 -21.30 5.68 23.20
N VAL A 448 -20.03 6.10 23.16
CA VAL A 448 -18.85 5.25 23.36
C VAL A 448 -18.48 5.29 24.85
N ASP A 449 -18.10 4.12 25.40
CA ASP A 449 -17.55 4.09 26.76
C ASP A 449 -16.08 4.54 26.73
N VAL A 450 -15.80 5.62 27.43
CA VAL A 450 -14.43 6.14 27.60
C VAL A 450 -14.16 6.26 29.09
N ASN A 451 -13.32 5.40 29.62
CA ASN A 451 -12.98 5.34 31.05
C ASN A 451 -14.19 5.17 31.99
N GLY A 452 -15.15 4.36 31.58
CA GLY A 452 -16.38 4.12 32.36
C GLY A 452 -17.42 5.23 32.25
N GLN A 453 -17.27 6.15 31.31
CA GLN A 453 -18.22 7.22 30.96
C GLN A 453 -18.75 7.03 29.57
N ARG A 454 -20.07 7.08 29.43
CA ARG A 454 -20.73 6.99 28.12
C ARG A 454 -20.83 8.39 27.53
N ILE A 455 -20.14 8.61 26.41
CA ILE A 455 -20.06 9.91 25.72
C ILE A 455 -20.37 9.77 24.24
N PHE A 456 -21.09 10.74 23.68
CA PHE A 456 -21.19 10.89 22.23
C PHE A 456 -19.98 11.65 21.71
N LEU A 457 -19.36 11.12 20.67
CA LEU A 457 -18.20 11.72 20.01
C LEU A 457 -18.66 12.49 18.78
N ALA A 458 -18.42 13.79 18.77
CA ALA A 458 -18.69 14.69 17.65
C ALA A 458 -17.38 15.28 17.14
N GLY A 459 -16.86 14.73 16.05
CA GLY A 459 -15.63 15.18 15.43
C GLY A 459 -15.82 16.43 14.57
N MET A 460 -14.84 17.32 14.59
CA MET A 460 -14.77 18.49 13.72
C MET A 460 -13.35 18.70 13.23
N ARG A 461 -13.20 19.10 11.96
CA ARG A 461 -11.94 19.60 11.39
C ARG A 461 -12.19 20.73 10.40
N GLU A 462 -11.22 21.62 10.26
CA GLU A 462 -11.30 22.74 9.32
C GLU A 462 -10.72 22.38 7.93
N ASN A 463 -9.64 21.59 7.93
CA ASN A 463 -9.00 21.14 6.70
C ASN A 463 -9.00 19.60 6.64
N PRO A 464 -9.10 19.01 5.44
CA PRO A 464 -9.06 17.56 5.25
C PRO A 464 -7.77 16.88 5.75
N ASP A 465 -6.67 17.63 5.81
CA ASP A 465 -5.36 17.14 6.24
C ASP A 465 -5.19 17.17 7.76
N GLU A 466 -6.13 17.76 8.50
CA GLU A 466 -6.12 17.82 9.95
C GLU A 466 -6.86 16.62 10.57
N PRO A 467 -6.41 16.12 11.74
CA PRO A 467 -7.17 15.13 12.49
C PRO A 467 -8.46 15.75 13.04
N PHE A 468 -9.50 14.92 13.20
CA PHE A 468 -10.72 15.35 13.87
C PHE A 468 -10.44 15.67 15.33
N ARG A 469 -10.94 16.81 15.79
CA ARG A 469 -11.04 17.18 17.22
C ARG A 469 -12.45 16.85 17.70
N TYR A 470 -12.56 16.16 18.82
CA TYR A 470 -13.84 15.64 19.28
C TYR A 470 -14.42 16.44 20.42
N LEU A 471 -15.64 16.94 20.22
CA LEU A 471 -16.55 17.36 21.28
C LEU A 471 -17.10 16.10 21.97
N ARG A 472 -17.01 16.03 23.28
CA ARG A 472 -17.41 14.90 24.12
C ARG A 472 -18.69 15.23 24.86
N ILE A 473 -19.84 14.80 24.35
CA ILE A 473 -21.15 15.06 24.96
C ILE A 473 -21.51 13.90 25.89
N PRO A 474 -21.67 14.12 27.20
CA PRO A 474 -22.04 13.06 28.11
C PRO A 474 -23.44 12.54 27.81
N ALA A 475 -23.58 11.21 27.79
CA ALA A 475 -24.89 10.58 27.73
C ALA A 475 -25.58 10.64 29.09
N ASP A 476 -26.88 10.90 29.07
CA ASP A 476 -27.73 10.83 30.28
C ASP A 476 -27.97 9.38 30.71
N SER A 477 -28.72 9.19 31.81
CA SER A 477 -29.07 7.86 32.34
C SER A 477 -29.86 7.00 31.33
N GLY A 478 -30.60 7.63 30.42
CA GLY A 478 -31.29 6.98 29.30
C GLY A 478 -30.41 6.66 28.12
N GLY A 479 -29.14 7.04 28.13
CA GLY A 479 -28.21 6.87 26.98
C GLY A 479 -28.48 7.84 25.86
N THR A 480 -29.12 8.99 26.14
CA THR A 480 -29.43 10.06 25.17
C THR A 480 -28.64 11.32 25.49
N MET A 481 -28.69 12.33 24.63
CA MET A 481 -28.07 13.64 24.88
C MET A 481 -29.09 14.70 25.31
N LYS A 482 -30.33 14.31 25.60
CA LYS A 482 -31.42 15.22 25.94
C LYS A 482 -31.09 16.12 27.13
N GLU A 483 -30.56 15.55 28.19
CA GLU A 483 -30.19 16.27 29.39
C GLU A 483 -29.10 17.31 29.19
N TRP A 484 -28.09 16.95 28.40
CA TRP A 484 -27.01 17.89 28.05
C TRP A 484 -27.53 19.03 27.17
N MET A 485 -28.40 18.73 26.20
CA MET A 485 -29.01 19.76 25.35
C MET A 485 -29.90 20.73 26.12
N LEU A 486 -30.65 20.24 27.15
CA LEU A 486 -31.40 21.08 28.06
C LEU A 486 -30.47 22.03 28.82
N LEU A 487 -29.40 21.51 29.41
CA LEU A 487 -28.41 22.29 30.15
C LEU A 487 -27.70 23.32 29.26
N ARG A 488 -27.27 22.92 28.07
CA ARG A 488 -26.67 23.84 27.09
C ARG A 488 -27.59 24.99 26.73
N ALA A 489 -28.87 24.70 26.47
CA ALA A 489 -29.86 25.72 26.15
C ALA A 489 -30.12 26.66 27.36
N ALA A 490 -30.10 26.12 28.59
CA ALA A 490 -30.24 26.90 29.79
C ALA A 490 -29.06 27.86 30.03
N PHE A 491 -27.83 27.50 29.61
CA PHE A 491 -26.70 28.41 29.65
C PHE A 491 -26.92 29.64 28.75
N GLU A 492 -27.66 29.52 27.66
CA GLU A 492 -27.98 30.63 26.75
C GLU A 492 -29.17 31.48 27.24
N ASP A 493 -29.95 31.01 28.21
CA ASP A 493 -31.10 31.71 28.75
C ASP A 493 -30.71 32.62 29.93
N PRO A 494 -30.77 33.99 29.78
CA PRO A 494 -30.38 34.91 30.84
C PRO A 494 -31.24 34.80 32.10
N ALA A 495 -32.53 34.50 31.94
CA ALA A 495 -33.46 34.38 33.08
C ALA A 495 -33.16 33.13 33.91
N LEU A 496 -32.86 32.01 33.25
CA LEU A 496 -32.47 30.78 33.93
C LEU A 496 -31.12 30.92 34.64
N ARG A 497 -30.13 31.61 34.03
CA ARG A 497 -28.84 31.90 34.67
C ARG A 497 -29.03 32.74 35.96
N ALA A 498 -29.85 33.78 35.92
CA ALA A 498 -30.13 34.61 37.10
C ALA A 498 -30.82 33.80 38.21
N GLN A 499 -31.82 32.99 37.86
CA GLN A 499 -32.51 32.13 38.85
C GLN A 499 -31.54 31.08 39.43
N ALA A 500 -30.64 30.50 38.62
CA ALA A 500 -29.66 29.52 39.09
C ALA A 500 -28.65 30.17 40.05
N ALA A 501 -28.13 31.35 39.74
CA ALA A 501 -27.23 32.11 40.60
C ALA A 501 -27.89 32.44 41.96
N HIS A 502 -29.15 32.89 41.92
CA HIS A 502 -29.93 33.14 43.14
C HIS A 502 -30.10 31.85 43.99
N ARG A 503 -30.57 30.73 43.37
CA ARG A 503 -30.71 29.45 44.09
C ARG A 503 -29.39 28.97 44.70
N PHE A 504 -28.30 29.08 43.94
CA PHE A 504 -26.97 28.72 44.41
C PHE A 504 -26.56 29.54 45.63
N ALA A 505 -26.75 30.86 45.59
CA ALA A 505 -26.43 31.76 46.69
C ALA A 505 -27.25 31.46 47.97
N VAL A 506 -28.57 31.31 47.84
CA VAL A 506 -29.48 30.95 48.92
C VAL A 506 -29.12 29.61 49.56
N ARG A 507 -28.78 28.62 48.75
CA ARG A 507 -28.37 27.28 49.22
C ARG A 507 -27.02 27.28 49.94
N SER A 508 -26.09 28.19 49.54
CA SER A 508 -24.72 28.19 50.01
C SER A 508 -24.46 29.07 51.22
N VAL A 509 -25.31 30.08 51.47
CA VAL A 509 -25.13 31.07 52.54
C VAL A 509 -26.43 31.17 53.35
N PRO A 510 -26.37 31.11 54.72
CA PRO A 510 -27.52 31.28 55.53
C PRO A 510 -28.20 32.64 55.33
N ASP A 511 -29.54 32.71 55.51
CA ASP A 511 -30.38 33.92 55.39
C ASP A 511 -29.96 35.07 56.31
N SER A 512 -29.20 34.79 57.39
CA SER A 512 -28.64 35.77 58.28
C SER A 512 -27.56 36.68 57.71
N ASN A 513 -26.99 36.32 56.57
CA ASN A 513 -25.91 37.08 55.89
C ASN A 513 -26.32 37.47 54.49
N ARG A 514 -27.30 38.34 54.35
CA ARG A 514 -27.82 38.78 53.01
C ARG A 514 -26.81 39.47 52.14
N GLU A 515 -25.86 40.20 52.68
CA GLU A 515 -24.83 40.90 51.89
C GLU A 515 -23.90 39.87 51.21
N LEU A 516 -23.44 38.86 51.95
CA LEU A 516 -22.63 37.79 51.39
C LEU A 516 -23.43 36.98 50.38
N GLN A 517 -24.71 36.74 50.62
CA GLN A 517 -25.61 36.06 49.70
C GLN A 517 -25.73 36.80 48.38
N GLN A 518 -25.87 38.15 48.40
CA GLN A 518 -25.97 38.96 47.22
C GLN A 518 -24.65 38.99 46.44
N HIS A 519 -23.49 39.14 47.10
CA HIS A 519 -22.19 39.09 46.48
C HIS A 519 -21.91 37.70 45.83
N LEU A 520 -22.38 36.63 46.44
CA LEU A 520 -22.26 35.28 45.87
C LEU A 520 -23.16 35.08 44.66
N GLU A 521 -24.39 35.63 44.70
CA GLU A 521 -25.33 35.63 43.57
C GLU A 521 -24.72 36.37 42.36
N ASP A 522 -24.24 37.61 42.59
CA ASP A 522 -23.62 38.42 41.53
C ASP A 522 -22.39 37.73 40.92
N SER A 523 -21.56 37.11 41.77
CA SER A 523 -20.39 36.36 41.33
C SER A 523 -20.75 35.11 40.54
N ALA A 524 -21.73 34.34 40.98
CA ALA A 524 -22.22 33.15 40.30
C ALA A 524 -22.87 33.51 38.93
N LEU A 525 -23.67 34.57 38.90
CA LEU A 525 -24.27 35.08 37.66
C LEU A 525 -23.17 35.53 36.68
N ARG A 526 -22.15 36.20 37.18
CA ARG A 526 -21.01 36.63 36.35
C ARG A 526 -20.27 35.46 35.71
N VAL A 527 -19.97 34.39 36.51
CA VAL A 527 -19.30 33.20 36.04
C VAL A 527 -20.13 32.46 34.99
N LEU A 528 -21.44 32.27 35.25
CA LEU A 528 -22.37 31.65 34.27
C LEU A 528 -22.45 32.45 32.99
N THR A 529 -22.45 33.80 33.07
CA THR A 529 -22.53 34.68 31.88
C THR A 529 -21.25 34.66 31.07
N LEU A 530 -20.06 34.66 31.72
CA LEU A 530 -18.78 34.48 31.07
C LEU A 530 -18.71 33.11 30.36
N PHE A 531 -19.10 32.05 31.10
CA PHE A 531 -19.02 30.69 30.62
C PHE A 531 -19.96 30.43 29.43
N SER A 532 -21.16 31.04 29.44
CA SER A 532 -22.12 30.96 28.31
C SER A 532 -21.68 31.73 27.07
N GLY A 533 -20.63 32.55 27.11
CA GLY A 533 -20.21 33.40 26.03
C GLY A 533 -21.11 34.62 25.79
N SER A 534 -22.00 34.93 26.74
CA SER A 534 -22.95 36.05 26.63
C SER A 534 -22.41 37.34 27.26
N ASP A 535 -21.20 37.32 27.81
CA ASP A 535 -20.61 38.49 28.46
C ASP A 535 -20.17 39.57 27.45
N PRO A 536 -20.61 40.83 27.65
CA PRO A 536 -20.22 41.93 26.75
C PRO A 536 -18.70 42.12 26.58
N SER A 537 -17.92 41.76 27.61
CA SER A 537 -16.44 41.90 27.59
C SER A 537 -15.76 40.91 26.66
N THR A 538 -16.43 39.86 26.23
CA THR A 538 -15.92 38.86 25.27
C THR A 538 -16.42 39.07 23.84
N GLN A 539 -17.29 40.05 23.60
CA GLN A 539 -17.80 40.37 22.27
C GLN A 539 -16.64 40.86 21.35
N GLY A 540 -16.57 40.26 20.17
CA GLY A 540 -15.48 40.55 19.21
C GLY A 540 -14.22 39.69 19.38
N ALA A 541 -14.14 38.86 20.41
CA ALA A 541 -13.10 37.85 20.55
C ALA A 541 -13.29 36.70 19.52
N PRO A 542 -12.24 35.92 19.18
CA PRO A 542 -12.40 34.69 18.42
C PRO A 542 -13.39 33.75 19.09
N LYS A 543 -14.23 33.04 18.31
CA LYS A 543 -15.28 32.17 18.84
C LYS A 543 -14.81 31.26 19.98
N ALA A 544 -13.61 30.69 19.89
CA ALA A 544 -13.01 29.84 20.92
C ALA A 544 -12.75 30.57 22.27
N GLN A 545 -12.73 31.90 22.30
CA GLN A 545 -12.48 32.75 23.48
C GLN A 545 -13.73 33.47 23.96
N MET A 546 -14.85 33.32 23.24
CA MET A 546 -16.10 34.00 23.61
C MET A 546 -16.76 33.40 24.87
N GLY A 547 -16.57 32.11 25.12
CA GLY A 547 -17.18 31.39 26.24
C GLY A 547 -16.31 30.24 26.75
N GLY A 548 -16.92 29.40 27.61
CA GLY A 548 -16.26 28.25 28.21
C GLY A 548 -15.09 28.61 29.14
N PHE A 549 -14.20 27.69 29.38
CA PHE A 549 -13.03 27.89 30.23
C PHE A 549 -12.07 28.96 29.67
N GLN A 550 -12.03 29.18 28.37
CA GLN A 550 -11.17 30.21 27.78
C GLN A 550 -11.63 31.62 28.16
N ALA A 551 -12.92 31.89 28.14
CA ALA A 551 -13.45 33.18 28.59
C ALA A 551 -13.17 33.43 30.06
N VAL A 552 -13.34 32.42 30.92
CA VAL A 552 -13.00 32.49 32.33
C VAL A 552 -11.51 32.73 32.56
N ALA A 553 -10.65 32.04 31.83
CA ALA A 553 -9.21 32.19 31.89
C ALA A 553 -8.76 33.63 31.48
N VAL A 554 -9.31 34.16 30.37
CA VAL A 554 -9.05 35.54 29.93
C VAL A 554 -9.54 36.55 30.98
N PHE A 555 -10.67 36.31 31.59
CA PHE A 555 -11.17 37.17 32.67
C PHE A 555 -10.23 37.17 33.87
N ILE A 556 -9.77 36.01 34.35
CA ILE A 556 -8.81 35.86 35.44
C ILE A 556 -7.51 36.59 35.13
N ASP A 557 -6.96 36.41 33.94
CA ASP A 557 -5.70 37.04 33.54
C ASP A 557 -5.79 38.57 33.54
N LYS A 558 -6.94 39.12 33.13
CA LYS A 558 -7.18 40.56 33.07
C LYS A 558 -7.55 41.20 34.40
N SER A 559 -8.22 40.46 35.30
CA SER A 559 -8.90 41.02 36.48
C SER A 559 -8.26 40.63 37.80
N VAL A 560 -7.41 39.61 37.85
CA VAL A 560 -6.86 39.05 39.09
C VAL A 560 -5.32 39.13 39.06
N PRO A 561 -4.71 39.66 40.17
CA PRO A 561 -3.24 39.65 40.33
C PRO A 561 -2.64 38.24 40.18
N LYS A 562 -1.46 38.14 39.56
CA LYS A 562 -0.85 36.84 39.22
C LYS A 562 -0.67 35.89 40.41
N ASP A 563 -0.37 36.39 41.58
CA ASP A 563 -0.20 35.62 42.80
C ASP A 563 -1.49 35.01 43.35
N GLN A 564 -2.67 35.50 42.92
CA GLN A 564 -3.98 35.07 43.34
C GLN A 564 -4.78 34.29 42.28
N GLN A 565 -4.26 34.21 41.04
CA GLN A 565 -4.98 33.63 39.93
C GLN A 565 -5.37 32.16 40.15
N GLU A 566 -4.47 31.34 40.71
CA GLU A 566 -4.76 29.93 40.99
C GLU A 566 -5.90 29.76 42.04
N LYS A 567 -5.90 30.55 43.11
CA LYS A 567 -6.97 30.52 44.08
C LYS A 567 -8.31 31.01 43.54
N ALA A 568 -8.27 32.08 42.73
CA ALA A 568 -9.44 32.58 42.05
C ALA A 568 -10.02 31.58 41.07
N ALA A 569 -9.20 30.93 40.28
CA ALA A 569 -9.62 29.88 39.33
C ALA A 569 -10.31 28.73 40.09
N GLY A 570 -9.72 28.22 41.14
CA GLY A 570 -10.32 27.14 41.94
C GLY A 570 -11.66 27.54 42.61
N LEU A 571 -11.82 28.81 43.03
CA LEU A 571 -13.08 29.31 43.55
C LEU A 571 -14.14 29.43 42.46
N LEU A 572 -13.80 30.06 41.33
CA LEU A 572 -14.70 30.25 40.18
C LEU A 572 -15.19 28.89 39.61
N LEU A 573 -14.32 27.89 39.56
CA LEU A 573 -14.70 26.54 39.11
C LEU A 573 -15.71 25.90 40.05
N ARG A 574 -15.53 25.98 41.38
CA ARG A 574 -16.50 25.46 42.35
C ARG A 574 -17.83 26.19 42.29
N MET A 575 -17.78 27.51 42.06
CA MET A 575 -19.00 28.31 41.87
C MET A 575 -19.73 27.91 40.59
N LEU A 576 -18.96 27.69 39.49
CA LEU A 576 -19.51 27.23 38.23
C LEU A 576 -20.19 25.86 38.36
N GLU A 577 -19.55 24.90 39.02
CA GLU A 577 -20.12 23.56 39.25
C GLU A 577 -21.41 23.64 40.07
N GLY A 578 -21.39 24.38 41.20
CA GLY A 578 -22.54 24.53 42.05
C GLY A 578 -23.72 25.26 41.41
N ALA A 579 -23.45 26.35 40.69
CA ALA A 579 -24.48 27.11 39.98
C ALA A 579 -25.01 26.35 38.76
N THR A 580 -24.15 25.55 38.05
CA THR A 580 -24.57 24.69 36.96
C THR A 580 -25.49 23.57 37.40
N TRP A 581 -25.31 23.03 38.61
CA TRP A 581 -26.26 22.10 39.20
C TRP A 581 -27.67 22.72 39.29
N ASP A 582 -27.76 23.92 39.86
CA ASP A 582 -29.05 24.61 40.02
C ASP A 582 -29.65 24.99 38.65
N LEU A 583 -28.81 25.38 37.72
CA LEU A 583 -29.22 25.67 36.33
C LEU A 583 -29.81 24.42 35.66
N TRP A 584 -29.17 23.26 35.80
CA TRP A 584 -29.67 22.01 35.26
C TRP A 584 -31.01 21.60 35.88
N GLN A 585 -31.16 21.71 37.20
CA GLN A 585 -32.42 21.41 37.86
C GLN A 585 -33.58 22.34 37.41
N LEU A 586 -33.26 23.62 37.14
CA LEU A 586 -34.23 24.56 36.58
C LEU A 586 -34.61 24.17 35.14
N ALA A 587 -33.65 23.83 34.31
CA ALA A 587 -33.88 23.39 32.95
C ALA A 587 -34.76 22.13 32.89
N ARG A 588 -34.49 21.15 33.76
CA ARG A 588 -35.33 19.95 33.94
C ARG A 588 -36.75 20.28 34.32
N THR A 589 -36.90 21.13 35.32
CA THR A 589 -38.23 21.57 35.77
C THR A 589 -39.02 22.25 34.67
N GLN A 590 -38.37 23.11 33.87
CA GLN A 590 -38.97 23.78 32.73
C GLN A 590 -39.37 22.81 31.61
N ALA A 591 -38.60 21.72 31.43
CA ALA A 591 -38.90 20.66 30.50
C ALA A 591 -39.94 19.65 30.99
N GLY A 592 -40.46 19.80 32.21
CA GLY A 592 -41.41 18.88 32.81
C GLY A 592 -40.78 17.60 33.39
N GLU A 593 -39.46 17.60 33.56
CA GLU A 593 -38.70 16.47 34.13
C GLU A 593 -38.58 16.60 35.66
N ALA A 594 -38.50 15.48 36.38
CA ALA A 594 -38.34 15.48 37.83
C ALA A 594 -36.98 16.02 38.28
N VAL A 595 -36.94 16.74 39.39
CA VAL A 595 -35.70 17.21 40.04
C VAL A 595 -34.91 16.01 40.54
N LEU A 596 -33.59 16.02 40.33
CA LEU A 596 -32.71 14.95 40.79
C LEU A 596 -32.13 15.25 42.18
N THR A 597 -31.84 14.20 42.90
CA THR A 597 -31.04 14.28 44.15
C THR A 597 -29.54 14.18 43.77
N PRO A 598 -28.68 14.97 44.45
CA PRO A 598 -27.25 14.88 44.17
C PRO A 598 -26.67 13.50 44.51
N ASP A 599 -26.02 12.88 43.56
CA ASP A 599 -25.27 11.63 43.70
C ASP A 599 -23.96 11.67 42.92
N ALA A 600 -23.15 10.63 43.02
CA ALA A 600 -21.86 10.57 42.34
C ALA A 600 -21.99 10.55 40.80
N GLN A 601 -23.10 10.02 40.28
CA GLN A 601 -23.35 9.97 38.85
C GLN A 601 -23.73 11.36 38.30
N SER A 602 -24.62 12.05 38.97
CA SER A 602 -25.04 13.41 38.60
C SER A 602 -23.88 14.42 38.74
N ALA A 603 -23.03 14.26 39.77
CA ALA A 603 -21.84 15.09 39.93
C ALA A 603 -20.88 14.92 38.74
N ARG A 604 -20.62 13.68 38.31
CA ARG A 604 -19.78 13.40 37.09
C ARG A 604 -20.44 13.95 35.83
N PHE A 605 -21.76 13.76 35.67
CA PHE A 605 -22.50 14.29 34.53
C PHE A 605 -22.36 15.82 34.42
N ILE A 606 -22.44 16.55 35.54
CA ILE A 606 -22.24 18.01 35.57
C ILE A 606 -20.84 18.38 35.14
N GLN A 607 -19.81 17.70 35.67
CA GLN A 607 -18.41 17.97 35.30
C GLN A 607 -18.18 17.75 33.81
N ASP A 608 -18.63 16.61 33.28
CA ASP A 608 -18.51 16.30 31.88
C ASP A 608 -19.32 17.26 30.99
N SER A 609 -20.50 17.68 31.47
CA SER A 609 -21.34 18.63 30.77
C SER A 609 -20.70 20.01 30.68
N ILE A 610 -20.06 20.49 31.74
CA ILE A 610 -19.31 21.76 31.75
C ILE A 610 -18.15 21.67 30.74
N ASN A 611 -17.40 20.58 30.74
CA ASN A 611 -16.35 20.37 29.76
C ASN A 611 -16.90 20.40 28.31
N ALA A 612 -18.02 19.70 28.09
CA ALA A 612 -18.65 19.64 26.76
C ALA A 612 -19.22 21.01 26.31
N VAL A 613 -19.79 21.81 27.21
CA VAL A 613 -20.22 23.18 26.90
C VAL A 613 -19.04 24.05 26.52
N SER A 614 -17.94 23.96 27.28
CA SER A 614 -16.71 24.68 26.93
C SER A 614 -16.16 24.27 25.56
N ASP A 615 -16.10 22.96 25.25
CA ASP A 615 -15.60 22.44 23.98
C ASP A 615 -16.55 22.75 22.81
N SER A 616 -17.85 22.99 23.06
CA SER A 616 -18.82 23.31 22.03
C SER A 616 -18.53 24.60 21.26
N PHE A 617 -17.81 25.56 21.88
CA PHE A 617 -17.35 26.79 21.23
C PHE A 617 -16.37 26.51 20.09
N LEU A 618 -15.60 25.42 20.18
CA LEU A 618 -14.68 24.96 19.12
C LEU A 618 -15.40 24.17 18.03
N TYR A 619 -16.51 23.53 18.36
CA TYR A 619 -17.27 22.69 17.40
C TYR A 619 -17.83 23.53 16.25
N GLY A 620 -18.38 24.70 16.52
CA GLY A 620 -18.72 25.74 15.56
C GLY A 620 -19.84 25.43 14.58
N SER A 621 -20.52 24.28 14.66
CA SER A 621 -21.77 24.03 13.92
C SER A 621 -22.96 24.62 14.67
N PRO A 622 -23.92 25.21 13.97
CA PRO A 622 -25.15 25.70 14.60
C PRO A 622 -26.10 24.56 15.02
N VAL A 623 -25.89 23.36 14.51
CA VAL A 623 -26.64 22.15 14.86
C VAL A 623 -25.71 20.97 15.06
N TYR A 624 -26.08 20.06 15.96
CA TYR A 624 -25.54 18.72 16.06
C TYR A 624 -26.48 17.76 15.34
N LEU A 625 -25.97 16.94 14.44
CA LEU A 625 -26.76 15.93 13.73
C LEU A 625 -26.52 14.57 14.40
N GLN A 626 -27.52 14.09 15.12
CA GLN A 626 -27.53 12.76 15.69
C GLN A 626 -28.11 11.78 14.67
N LEU A 627 -27.37 10.73 14.33
CA LEU A 627 -27.89 9.66 13.50
C LEU A 627 -28.79 8.75 14.33
N ASP A 628 -30.08 8.62 13.94
CA ASP A 628 -31.07 7.79 14.63
C ASP A 628 -31.23 6.43 13.95
N SER A 629 -31.35 6.44 12.64
CA SER A 629 -31.45 5.22 11.83
C SER A 629 -30.94 5.47 10.42
N PHE A 630 -30.66 4.38 9.71
CA PHE A 630 -30.18 4.44 8.33
C PHE A 630 -30.66 3.25 7.51
N LYS A 631 -30.82 3.48 6.22
CA LYS A 631 -30.97 2.40 5.24
C LYS A 631 -29.68 2.33 4.45
N GLN A 632 -28.84 1.35 4.78
CA GLN A 632 -27.55 1.15 4.14
C GLN A 632 -27.70 0.71 2.69
N VAL A 633 -26.96 1.36 1.81
CA VAL A 633 -26.68 0.94 0.44
C VAL A 633 -25.17 0.82 0.32
N GLN A 634 -24.68 -0.37 0.05
CA GLN A 634 -23.24 -0.60 -0.10
C GLN A 634 -22.80 -0.40 -1.54
N ALA A 635 -21.57 0.00 -1.74
CA ALA A 635 -20.93 0.06 -3.05
C ALA A 635 -19.61 -0.68 -3.03
N SER A 636 -19.38 -1.48 -4.04
CA SER A 636 -18.08 -2.09 -4.26
C SER A 636 -17.18 -1.16 -5.05
N VAL A 637 -15.93 -1.09 -4.64
CA VAL A 637 -14.87 -0.46 -5.42
C VAL A 637 -14.05 -1.57 -6.05
N PHE A 638 -14.22 -1.75 -7.35
CA PHE A 638 -13.46 -2.71 -8.12
C PHE A 638 -12.19 -2.07 -8.68
N GLN A 639 -11.07 -2.74 -8.54
CA GLN A 639 -9.91 -2.44 -9.36
C GLN A 639 -10.04 -3.20 -10.67
N VAL A 640 -10.14 -2.47 -11.77
CA VAL A 640 -10.32 -3.02 -13.11
C VAL A 640 -9.02 -2.86 -13.89
N THR A 641 -8.46 -3.97 -14.36
CA THR A 641 -7.14 -3.96 -15.00
C THR A 641 -7.13 -4.74 -16.30
N ARG A 642 -6.46 -4.19 -17.31
CA ARG A 642 -6.03 -4.92 -18.50
C ARG A 642 -4.51 -4.91 -18.51
N ALA A 643 -3.87 -6.08 -18.34
CA ALA A 643 -2.44 -6.24 -18.14
C ALA A 643 -1.88 -7.30 -19.09
N PRO A 644 -1.68 -6.97 -20.39
CA PRO A 644 -1.13 -7.91 -21.39
C PRO A 644 0.30 -8.32 -21.07
N GLY A 645 1.08 -7.48 -20.41
CA GLY A 645 2.44 -7.75 -19.99
C GLY A 645 2.55 -8.90 -18.99
N LYS A 646 1.49 -9.22 -18.23
CA LYS A 646 1.43 -10.40 -17.35
C LYS A 646 1.82 -11.70 -18.08
N LYS A 647 1.27 -11.93 -19.29
CA LYS A 647 1.62 -13.10 -20.11
C LYS A 647 3.07 -13.08 -20.56
N VAL A 648 3.60 -11.89 -20.90
CA VAL A 648 5.01 -11.68 -21.30
C VAL A 648 5.94 -11.95 -20.11
N VAL A 649 5.59 -11.48 -18.91
CA VAL A 649 6.36 -11.75 -17.68
C VAL A 649 6.37 -13.24 -17.36
N TYR A 650 5.27 -13.95 -17.50
CA TYR A 650 5.23 -15.41 -17.28
C TYR A 650 6.11 -16.17 -18.28
N LEU A 651 6.08 -15.76 -19.56
CA LEU A 651 6.99 -16.33 -20.57
C LEU A 651 8.46 -16.07 -20.18
N GLY A 652 8.78 -14.86 -19.77
CA GLY A 652 10.11 -14.50 -19.30
C GLY A 652 10.53 -15.31 -18.06
N SER A 653 9.63 -15.51 -17.11
CA SER A 653 9.88 -16.32 -15.92
C SER A 653 10.14 -17.79 -16.26
N LEU A 654 9.39 -18.35 -17.21
CA LEU A 654 9.63 -19.71 -17.71
C LEU A 654 11.02 -19.82 -18.37
N LEU A 655 11.38 -18.84 -19.22
CA LEU A 655 12.72 -18.80 -19.85
C LEU A 655 13.82 -18.68 -18.80
N LEU A 656 13.61 -17.91 -17.74
CA LEU A 656 14.55 -17.75 -16.64
C LEU A 656 14.80 -19.08 -15.92
N VAL A 657 13.74 -19.78 -15.56
CA VAL A 657 13.81 -21.10 -14.90
C VAL A 657 14.55 -22.10 -15.81
N LEU A 658 14.18 -22.20 -17.07
CA LEU A 658 14.84 -23.08 -18.04
C LEU A 658 16.32 -22.70 -18.24
N GLY A 659 16.61 -21.40 -18.27
CA GLY A 659 17.98 -20.88 -18.40
C GLY A 659 18.84 -21.25 -17.20
N ILE A 660 18.34 -21.00 -15.99
CA ILE A 660 19.03 -21.34 -14.74
C ILE A 660 19.23 -22.85 -14.63
N PHE A 661 18.16 -23.63 -14.88
CA PHE A 661 18.25 -25.09 -14.85
C PHE A 661 19.31 -25.60 -15.83
N SER A 662 19.32 -25.09 -17.07
CA SER A 662 20.31 -25.45 -18.08
C SER A 662 21.75 -25.12 -17.65
N MET A 663 21.96 -23.95 -17.01
CA MET A 663 23.30 -23.54 -16.55
C MET A 663 23.81 -24.38 -15.38
N PHE A 664 22.94 -24.86 -14.48
CA PHE A 664 23.34 -25.61 -13.29
C PHE A 664 23.45 -27.11 -13.56
N TYR A 665 22.49 -27.70 -14.28
CA TYR A 665 22.38 -29.15 -14.46
C TYR A 665 23.03 -29.66 -15.74
N VAL A 666 23.06 -28.88 -16.83
CA VAL A 666 23.67 -29.30 -18.07
C VAL A 666 25.18 -28.97 -18.04
N ARG A 667 26.01 -30.00 -17.96
CA ARG A 667 27.46 -29.87 -17.86
C ARG A 667 28.11 -30.07 -19.21
N GLU A 668 28.80 -29.07 -19.74
CA GLU A 668 29.59 -29.20 -20.98
C GLU A 668 30.85 -30.04 -20.72
N ARG A 669 31.00 -31.08 -21.48
CA ARG A 669 32.14 -31.96 -21.46
C ARG A 669 32.70 -32.11 -22.88
N ARG A 670 34.00 -32.05 -23.00
CA ARG A 670 34.71 -32.30 -24.23
C ARG A 670 35.70 -33.42 -24.00
N LEU A 671 35.78 -34.36 -24.94
CA LEU A 671 36.63 -35.54 -24.90
C LEU A 671 37.32 -35.64 -26.25
N TRP A 672 38.63 -35.82 -26.28
CA TRP A 672 39.40 -36.01 -27.47
C TRP A 672 40.17 -37.30 -27.38
N PHE A 673 40.29 -38.01 -28.50
CA PHE A 673 41.21 -39.12 -28.70
C PHE A 673 42.09 -38.78 -29.90
N TRP A 674 43.40 -38.85 -29.69
CA TRP A 674 44.40 -38.70 -30.75
C TRP A 674 45.04 -40.05 -30.95
N LEU A 675 44.94 -40.61 -32.13
CA LEU A 675 45.47 -41.92 -32.48
C LEU A 675 46.57 -41.75 -33.52
N LYS A 676 47.71 -42.33 -33.27
CA LYS A 676 48.86 -42.26 -34.17
C LYS A 676 49.47 -43.65 -34.34
N ASP A 677 49.82 -44.05 -35.57
CA ASP A 677 50.50 -45.28 -35.85
C ASP A 677 51.96 -45.24 -35.31
N ARG A 678 52.40 -46.28 -34.64
CA ARG A 678 53.75 -46.41 -34.13
C ARG A 678 54.73 -46.65 -35.34
N SER A 679 55.90 -46.06 -35.24
CA SER A 679 56.94 -46.31 -36.19
C SER A 679 57.44 -47.76 -36.08
N GLU A 680 57.88 -48.41 -37.17
CA GLU A 680 58.34 -49.79 -37.17
C GLU A 680 59.47 -50.05 -36.17
N ALA A 681 60.29 -49.04 -35.86
CA ALA A 681 61.31 -49.09 -34.83
C ALA A 681 60.79 -49.33 -33.37
N ASN A 682 59.53 -49.03 -33.10
CA ASN A 682 58.93 -49.11 -31.82
C ASN A 682 57.84 -50.23 -31.66
N GLY A 683 57.75 -51.14 -32.66
CA GLY A 683 56.78 -52.23 -32.72
C GLY A 683 55.46 -51.82 -33.37
N LYS A 684 54.79 -52.75 -34.11
CA LYS A 684 53.50 -52.49 -34.76
C LYS A 684 52.43 -52.22 -33.69
N GLY A 685 51.75 -51.07 -33.78
CA GLY A 685 50.65 -50.68 -32.84
C GLY A 685 50.18 -49.27 -33.03
N VAL A 686 49.27 -48.82 -32.13
CA VAL A 686 48.66 -47.50 -32.13
C VAL A 686 48.84 -46.80 -30.77
N ASP A 687 49.42 -45.62 -30.78
CA ASP A 687 49.48 -44.73 -29.60
C ASP A 687 48.19 -43.91 -29.56
N VAL A 688 47.53 -43.98 -28.37
CA VAL A 688 46.26 -43.29 -28.09
C VAL A 688 46.48 -42.30 -26.97
N ILE A 689 46.20 -41.01 -27.24
CA ILE A 689 46.16 -39.96 -26.22
C ILE A 689 44.70 -39.59 -26.03
N MET A 690 44.19 -39.78 -24.79
CA MET A 690 42.92 -39.30 -24.36
C MET A 690 43.10 -37.97 -23.63
N ALA A 691 42.28 -36.97 -23.92
CA ALA A 691 42.21 -35.74 -23.14
C ALA A 691 40.76 -35.33 -22.88
N MET A 692 40.49 -34.82 -21.69
CA MET A 692 39.14 -34.36 -21.29
C MET A 692 39.18 -32.98 -20.70
N SER A 693 38.15 -32.17 -21.05
CA SER A 693 38.01 -30.84 -20.49
C SER A 693 36.58 -30.51 -20.15
N THR A 694 36.44 -29.57 -19.20
CA THR A 694 35.17 -29.00 -18.79
C THR A 694 35.26 -27.49 -18.71
N ALA A 695 34.16 -26.79 -19.01
CA ALA A 695 34.08 -25.34 -18.85
C ALA A 695 34.05 -24.94 -17.37
N ARG A 696 33.56 -25.82 -16.47
CA ARG A 696 33.44 -25.58 -15.02
C ARG A 696 34.03 -26.76 -14.27
N ARG A 697 35.09 -26.53 -13.49
CA ARG A 697 35.68 -27.55 -12.63
C ARG A 697 34.72 -27.88 -11.48
N THR A 698 34.43 -29.14 -11.26
CA THR A 698 33.60 -29.68 -10.19
C THR A 698 34.29 -30.93 -9.65
N LEU A 699 34.09 -31.25 -8.36
CA LEU A 699 34.63 -32.49 -7.72
C LEU A 699 34.22 -33.75 -8.50
N ASP A 700 33.04 -33.77 -9.08
CA ASP A 700 32.55 -34.89 -9.90
C ASP A 700 33.33 -35.06 -11.24
N PHE A 701 34.00 -34.02 -11.71
CA PHE A 701 34.76 -34.12 -12.98
C PHE A 701 35.95 -35.02 -12.85
N GLU A 702 36.66 -35.03 -11.72
CA GLU A 702 37.76 -35.92 -11.43
C GLU A 702 37.30 -37.39 -11.44
N LYS A 703 36.18 -37.68 -10.81
CA LYS A 703 35.57 -39.02 -10.79
C LYS A 703 35.09 -39.43 -12.17
N GLU A 704 34.51 -38.52 -12.93
CA GLU A 704 34.04 -38.74 -14.32
C GLU A 704 35.24 -39.03 -15.25
N PHE A 705 36.34 -38.28 -15.10
CA PHE A 705 37.57 -38.50 -15.84
C PHE A 705 38.18 -39.88 -15.53
N ALA A 706 38.30 -40.24 -14.24
CA ALA A 706 38.82 -41.54 -13.81
C ALA A 706 38.00 -42.70 -14.39
N ARG A 707 36.66 -42.64 -14.31
CA ARG A 707 35.76 -43.64 -14.90
C ARG A 707 35.87 -43.72 -16.43
N THR A 708 36.02 -42.58 -17.11
CA THR A 708 36.17 -42.54 -18.57
C THR A 708 37.48 -43.13 -18.95
N ARG A 709 38.60 -42.85 -18.23
CA ARG A 709 39.94 -43.45 -18.45
C ARG A 709 39.90 -44.95 -18.30
N GLU A 710 39.23 -45.46 -17.25
CA GLU A 710 39.06 -46.88 -17.02
C GLU A 710 38.22 -47.56 -18.11
N ALA A 711 37.14 -46.89 -18.58
CA ALA A 711 36.31 -47.39 -19.67
C ALA A 711 37.11 -47.48 -20.99
N VAL A 712 37.99 -46.51 -21.24
CA VAL A 712 38.91 -46.53 -22.39
C VAL A 712 39.93 -47.66 -22.28
N SER A 713 40.54 -47.86 -21.09
CA SER A 713 41.48 -48.95 -20.82
C SER A 713 40.82 -50.31 -21.10
N ARG A 714 39.61 -50.52 -20.59
CA ARG A 714 38.84 -51.76 -20.84
C ARG A 714 38.50 -51.96 -22.33
N ALA A 715 38.08 -50.90 -23.03
CA ALA A 715 37.72 -50.97 -24.44
C ALA A 715 38.94 -51.30 -25.33
N LEU A 716 40.13 -50.94 -24.87
CA LEU A 716 41.41 -51.25 -25.52
C LEU A 716 42.04 -52.59 -25.06
N GLY A 717 41.31 -53.40 -24.25
CA GLY A 717 41.77 -54.72 -23.78
C GLY A 717 42.88 -54.68 -22.75
N LYS A 718 43.13 -53.53 -22.08
CA LYS A 718 44.14 -53.39 -21.02
C LYS A 718 43.55 -53.50 -19.63
N LYS A 719 44.24 -54.18 -18.71
CA LYS A 719 43.87 -54.14 -17.29
C LYS A 719 44.01 -52.71 -16.76
N PRO A 720 43.07 -52.24 -15.96
CA PRO A 720 43.13 -50.90 -15.34
C PRO A 720 44.39 -50.82 -14.48
N GLU A 721 45.28 -49.87 -14.73
CA GLU A 721 46.36 -49.51 -13.78
C GLU A 721 45.71 -49.02 -12.50
N ALA A 722 46.09 -49.64 -11.35
CA ALA A 722 45.69 -49.22 -10.05
C ALA A 722 46.07 -47.75 -9.83
N THR A 723 45.10 -46.91 -9.46
CA THR A 723 45.29 -45.51 -9.07
C THR A 723 46.29 -45.46 -7.92
N THR A 724 47.57 -45.21 -8.17
CA THR A 724 48.51 -44.72 -7.16
C THR A 724 48.01 -43.39 -6.67
N GLY A 725 47.60 -43.36 -5.40
CA GLY A 725 47.13 -42.18 -4.71
C GLY A 725 48.12 -41.03 -4.86
N ALA A 726 47.63 -39.88 -5.23
CA ALA A 726 48.38 -38.65 -5.18
C ALA A 726 48.72 -38.37 -3.69
N GLY A 727 50.03 -38.36 -3.43
CA GLY A 727 50.62 -38.10 -2.13
C GLY A 727 50.15 -36.77 -1.52
N SER A 728 49.80 -36.89 -0.28
CA SER A 728 49.73 -35.78 0.64
C SER A 728 51.14 -35.15 0.80
N GLY A 729 51.28 -33.92 0.46
CA GLY A 729 52.40 -33.07 0.78
C GLY A 729 51.85 -31.64 0.82
N GLY A 730 51.61 -31.11 1.87
CA GLY A 730 52.14 -30.52 3.03
C GLY A 730 52.58 -29.08 2.80
N THR A 731 52.09 -28.22 3.74
CA THR A 731 52.58 -26.91 4.20
C THR A 731 52.11 -25.67 3.43
N ASP A 732 51.15 -25.00 4.01
CA ASP A 732 51.30 -23.77 4.81
C ASP A 732 51.99 -22.61 4.12
N ARG A 733 51.16 -21.58 3.87
CA ARG A 733 51.44 -20.15 4.07
C ARG A 733 50.28 -19.26 3.63
N THR A 734 49.63 -18.67 4.60
CA THR A 734 48.93 -17.38 4.52
C THR A 734 49.96 -16.22 4.31
N PRO A 735 49.55 -15.00 3.95
CA PRO A 735 48.31 -14.31 4.28
C PRO A 735 47.37 -14.00 3.13
#